data_d80f458bcdc729573445845e76099d33
#
_entry.id   d80f458bcdc729573445845e76099d33
#
_cell.length_a   1.000
_cell.length_b   1.000
_cell.length_c   1.000
_cell.angle_alpha   90.00
_cell.angle_beta   90.00
_cell.angle_gamma   90.00
#
_symmetry.space_group_name_H-M   'P 1'
#
loop_
_entity.id
_entity.type
_entity.pdbx_description
1 polymer ?
#
loop_
_entity_poly.entity_id
_entity_poly.type
_entity_poly.pdbx_seq_one_letter_code
_entity_poly.pdbx_strand_id
1 'polypeptide(L)'
;MKNIRSTVQGRIGYVALVMFAVLFVLVFRYAYLQIVQGDALAQRMRDQSGYEFRIQSLRGAILDRSGKELAVSSMTKSLFVDPKHVFDAHTPEEIAADIAPLIGLKEQDILDDIARGGGFVWVKRRLEHTEYEAVRNVIREKGYSDCLGFQNEAKRYYPNDALAANVIGFVGTDDEGLDGVEQALDPLLKGEIREERLTVDGQRRPILDSIFAGRRVYGGDYCKTAVLTIDSTIQFMVEQEIDRAMAETNPDSITAIVMDPKTGEVLAMASRPSYNPNRFWEYPQENWKNRAVAFIYEPGSTFKAVIAGAALQEGIVTPNQVFFDPGYVMVSGRRIQNWSNESYGAVTFTDIVKKSLNTGFAQVGLSLGAEKMMHYTRVFGFGKRTGIDLPGEEEGILFNADDMRDSDIATTAIGQSIAVTPLQLVTAMSAIANGGTLMHPYIVREIRNPDGSVYEERVPREIRRSLEPTVDRTLIGLLEQVVASGGGMKAGVKGYRIAGKTGTAQKIRRETAGYLEGRYIASFCGFAPVEDPLFTVLVMIDDPRGGDFYGGQIAAPVASRIFSQLLRYAHVEPSSNTFAETTGSTEKRRSDDEEKRMEAVATPPEGKAVVPDFTGLSLREAARLAELRGLTFESEGTGAAVSQNLGVNDIVDQGERVKVYFQPT
;
A
#
# COMPACT_ATOMS: atom_id res chain seq x y z
N MET A 1 -45.66 84.39 55.64
CA MET A 1 -44.69 83.55 54.92
C MET A 1 -44.14 82.35 55.70
N LYS A 2 -44.09 82.31 57.01
CA LYS A 2 -43.55 81.14 57.76
C LYS A 2 -44.41 79.89 57.68
N ASN A 3 -45.76 79.97 57.57
CA ASN A 3 -46.64 78.80 57.50
C ASN A 3 -46.62 78.06 56.15
N ILE A 4 -46.36 78.76 55.06
CA ILE A 4 -46.33 78.13 53.73
C ILE A 4 -45.05 77.31 53.60
N ARG A 5 -43.88 77.72 54.11
CA ARG A 5 -42.59 76.98 54.08
C ARG A 5 -42.67 75.71 54.89
N SER A 6 -43.29 75.65 56.02
CA SER A 6 -43.43 74.43 56.86
C SER A 6 -44.34 73.41 56.18
N THR A 7 -45.42 73.86 55.54
CA THR A 7 -46.33 72.97 54.79
C THR A 7 -45.71 72.41 53.57
N VAL A 8 -44.86 73.18 52.81
CA VAL A 8 -44.13 72.72 51.64
C VAL A 8 -43.03 71.77 52.05
N GLN A 9 -42.27 72.04 53.14
CA GLN A 9 -41.26 71.12 53.67
C GLN A 9 -41.87 69.80 54.14
N GLY A 10 -43.05 69.82 54.77
CA GLY A 10 -43.76 68.60 55.16
C GLY A 10 -44.22 67.76 53.96
N ARG A 11 -44.69 68.42 52.93
CA ARG A 11 -45.08 67.72 51.67
C ARG A 11 -43.86 67.14 50.93
N ILE A 12 -42.73 67.84 50.88
CA ILE A 12 -41.49 67.33 50.33
C ILE A 12 -40.99 66.15 51.16
N GLY A 13 -41.05 66.25 52.51
CA GLY A 13 -40.68 65.15 53.41
C GLY A 13 -41.55 63.90 53.17
N TYR A 14 -42.86 64.08 53.01
CA TYR A 14 -43.75 62.96 52.68
C TYR A 14 -43.49 62.34 51.33
N VAL A 15 -43.24 63.11 50.27
CA VAL A 15 -42.87 62.62 48.95
C VAL A 15 -41.55 61.88 49.00
N ALA A 16 -40.56 62.43 49.75
CA ALA A 16 -39.27 61.75 49.91
C ALA A 16 -39.44 60.41 50.66
N LEU A 17 -40.27 60.36 51.74
CA LEU A 17 -40.55 59.13 52.47
C LEU A 17 -41.23 58.05 51.57
N VAL A 18 -42.20 58.48 50.77
CA VAL A 18 -42.84 57.57 49.79
C VAL A 18 -41.86 57.09 48.77
N MET A 19 -40.97 57.95 48.21
CA MET A 19 -39.92 57.54 47.31
C MET A 19 -38.95 56.55 47.94
N PHE A 20 -38.50 56.78 49.19
CA PHE A 20 -37.64 55.84 49.90
C PHE A 20 -38.34 54.53 50.19
N ALA A 21 -39.64 54.52 50.52
CA ALA A 21 -40.42 53.30 50.74
C ALA A 21 -40.52 52.50 49.40
N VAL A 22 -40.75 53.14 48.28
CA VAL A 22 -40.78 52.50 46.94
C VAL A 22 -39.41 51.98 46.57
N LEU A 23 -38.34 52.74 46.78
CA LEU A 23 -36.97 52.32 46.57
C LEU A 23 -36.61 51.09 47.40
N PHE A 24 -36.98 51.08 48.66
CA PHE A 24 -36.77 49.97 49.60
C PHE A 24 -37.49 48.70 49.10
N VAL A 25 -38.75 48.81 48.70
CA VAL A 25 -39.49 47.69 48.13
C VAL A 25 -38.82 47.16 46.83
N LEU A 26 -38.33 48.06 45.98
CA LEU A 26 -37.59 47.68 44.77
C LEU A 26 -36.27 46.96 45.09
N VAL A 27 -35.49 47.51 46.03
CA VAL A 27 -34.22 46.87 46.45
C VAL A 27 -34.49 45.51 47.10
N PHE A 28 -35.53 45.43 48.00
CA PHE A 28 -35.88 44.14 48.59
C PHE A 28 -36.39 43.13 47.56
N ARG A 29 -37.18 43.56 46.57
CA ARG A 29 -37.63 42.71 45.46
C ARG A 29 -36.44 42.23 44.58
N TYR A 30 -35.48 43.10 44.32
CA TYR A 30 -34.29 42.83 43.61
C TYR A 30 -33.39 41.80 44.31
N ALA A 31 -33.18 42.00 45.59
CA ALA A 31 -32.47 41.08 46.48
C ALA A 31 -33.17 39.70 46.52
N TYR A 32 -34.49 39.67 46.62
CA TYR A 32 -35.26 38.44 46.63
C TYR A 32 -35.12 37.71 45.31
N LEU A 33 -35.15 38.41 44.14
CA LEU A 33 -34.95 37.82 42.82
C LEU A 33 -33.54 37.28 42.62
N GLN A 34 -32.50 37.98 43.12
CA GLN A 34 -31.11 37.57 43.00
C GLN A 34 -30.71 36.45 43.95
N ILE A 35 -31.12 36.54 45.24
CA ILE A 35 -30.64 35.60 46.26
C ILE A 35 -31.56 34.39 46.40
N VAL A 36 -32.88 34.58 46.35
CA VAL A 36 -33.85 33.48 46.59
C VAL A 36 -34.25 32.77 45.30
N GLN A 37 -34.43 33.54 44.23
CA GLN A 37 -34.83 32.97 42.94
C GLN A 37 -33.68 32.90 41.90
N GLY A 38 -32.50 33.37 42.24
CA GLY A 38 -31.37 33.48 41.32
C GLY A 38 -31.01 32.16 40.67
N ASP A 39 -30.88 31.11 41.45
CA ASP A 39 -30.55 29.76 40.92
C ASP A 39 -31.65 29.19 40.03
N ALA A 40 -32.93 29.35 40.45
CA ALA A 40 -34.07 28.86 39.65
C ALA A 40 -34.24 29.63 38.32
N LEU A 41 -34.00 30.96 38.35
CA LEU A 41 -34.04 31.81 37.17
C LEU A 41 -32.83 31.52 36.24
N ALA A 42 -31.63 31.31 36.80
CA ALA A 42 -30.46 30.93 36.07
C ALA A 42 -30.61 29.53 35.41
N GLN A 43 -31.31 28.62 36.09
CA GLN A 43 -31.59 27.30 35.54
C GLN A 43 -32.63 27.38 34.39
N ARG A 44 -33.70 28.16 34.56
CA ARG A 44 -34.66 28.40 33.46
C ARG A 44 -34.02 29.11 32.28
N MET A 45 -33.10 30.04 32.50
CA MET A 45 -32.32 30.68 31.42
C MET A 45 -31.44 29.67 30.70
N ARG A 46 -30.76 28.82 31.47
CA ARG A 46 -29.95 27.72 30.88
C ARG A 46 -30.80 26.76 30.06
N ASP A 47 -32.01 26.43 30.53
CA ASP A 47 -32.92 25.50 29.82
C ASP A 47 -33.55 26.14 28.57
N GLN A 48 -33.74 27.47 28.55
CA GLN A 48 -34.29 28.20 27.41
C GLN A 48 -33.24 28.64 26.38
N SER A 49 -32.00 28.95 26.83
CA SER A 49 -30.94 29.48 25.99
C SER A 49 -29.77 28.52 25.75
N GLY A 50 -29.81 27.35 26.40
CA GLY A 50 -28.81 26.32 26.20
C GLY A 50 -29.07 25.54 24.92
N TYR A 51 -28.16 25.61 23.96
CA TYR A 51 -28.16 24.75 22.79
C TYR A 51 -27.03 23.73 22.91
N GLU A 52 -27.35 22.46 22.81
CA GLU A 52 -26.35 21.39 22.85
C GLU A 52 -25.71 21.25 21.49
N PHE A 53 -24.43 21.60 21.41
CA PHE A 53 -23.61 21.37 20.25
C PHE A 53 -22.87 20.06 20.43
N ARG A 54 -23.04 19.18 19.48
CA ARG A 54 -22.17 17.99 19.33
C ARG A 54 -20.92 18.42 18.59
N ILE A 55 -19.80 18.42 19.31
CA ILE A 55 -18.48 18.69 18.75
C ILE A 55 -17.81 17.35 18.52
N GLN A 56 -17.58 17.05 17.27
CA GLN A 56 -16.78 15.90 16.88
C GLN A 56 -15.34 16.39 16.68
N SER A 57 -14.39 15.79 17.40
CA SER A 57 -12.97 16.01 17.13
C SER A 57 -12.64 15.54 15.73
N LEU A 58 -11.67 16.18 15.07
CA LEU A 58 -11.19 15.72 13.77
C LEU A 58 -10.48 14.38 13.94
N ARG A 59 -10.82 13.42 13.07
CA ARG A 59 -10.14 12.13 13.02
C ARG A 59 -8.65 12.32 12.81
N GLY A 60 -7.83 11.61 13.59
CA GLY A 60 -6.39 11.73 13.58
C GLY A 60 -5.77 11.39 12.22
N ALA A 61 -4.62 11.97 11.95
CA ALA A 61 -3.91 11.73 10.68
C ALA A 61 -3.31 10.31 10.64
N ILE A 62 -3.14 9.79 9.43
CA ILE A 62 -2.28 8.63 9.17
C ILE A 62 -1.11 9.14 8.34
N LEU A 63 0.09 8.92 8.86
CA LEU A 63 1.35 9.38 8.27
C LEU A 63 2.19 8.18 7.82
N ASP A 64 3.04 8.39 6.83
CA ASP A 64 4.08 7.44 6.48
C ASP A 64 5.24 7.47 7.50
N ARG A 65 6.23 6.60 7.34
CA ARG A 65 7.40 6.53 8.25
C ARG A 65 8.22 7.81 8.33
N SER A 66 8.14 8.68 7.32
CA SER A 66 8.83 9.97 7.24
C SER A 66 8.00 11.15 7.73
N GLY A 67 6.74 10.91 8.12
CA GLY A 67 5.79 11.93 8.56
C GLY A 67 4.98 12.57 7.43
N LYS A 68 5.02 12.05 6.21
CA LYS A 68 4.16 12.52 5.10
C LYS A 68 2.73 12.04 5.30
N GLU A 69 1.78 12.88 4.95
CA GLU A 69 0.35 12.60 5.10
C GLU A 69 -0.14 11.55 4.09
N LEU A 70 -0.72 10.47 4.62
CA LEU A 70 -1.41 9.45 3.83
C LEU A 70 -2.93 9.59 3.94
N ALA A 71 -3.42 10.00 5.12
CA ALA A 71 -4.83 10.33 5.35
C ALA A 71 -4.95 11.46 6.36
N VAL A 72 -5.76 12.47 6.05
CA VAL A 72 -5.99 13.65 6.90
C VAL A 72 -7.47 14.00 6.92
N SER A 73 -7.90 14.69 7.98
CA SER A 73 -9.27 15.19 8.09
C SER A 73 -9.28 16.71 8.08
N SER A 74 -10.25 17.30 7.40
CA SER A 74 -10.50 18.74 7.41
C SER A 74 -11.97 19.02 7.65
N MET A 75 -12.27 20.23 8.20
CA MET A 75 -13.64 20.68 8.34
C MET A 75 -14.16 21.15 6.98
N THR A 76 -15.32 20.68 6.61
CA THR A 76 -16.07 21.11 5.42
C THR A 76 -17.48 21.53 5.80
N LYS A 77 -18.27 21.98 4.85
CA LYS A 77 -19.66 22.38 5.03
C LYS A 77 -20.58 21.34 4.40
N SER A 78 -21.65 21.04 5.12
CA SER A 78 -22.76 20.22 4.61
C SER A 78 -24.00 21.09 4.53
N LEU A 79 -24.72 21.00 3.43
CA LEU A 79 -25.96 21.76 3.17
C LEU A 79 -27.15 21.01 3.74
N PHE A 80 -27.96 21.70 4.53
CA PHE A 80 -29.26 21.19 4.98
C PHE A 80 -30.39 22.15 4.61
N VAL A 81 -31.58 21.63 4.56
CA VAL A 81 -32.83 22.38 4.40
C VAL A 81 -33.71 22.20 5.64
N ASP A 82 -34.40 23.27 6.06
CA ASP A 82 -35.51 23.24 7.01
C ASP A 82 -36.83 23.27 6.24
N PRO A 83 -37.47 22.10 5.97
CA PRO A 83 -38.67 22.04 5.15
C PRO A 83 -39.82 22.87 5.70
N LYS A 84 -39.94 23.07 7.02
CA LYS A 84 -41.02 23.85 7.62
C LYS A 84 -40.99 25.32 7.19
N HIS A 85 -39.76 25.89 7.05
CA HIS A 85 -39.60 27.27 6.64
C HIS A 85 -39.55 27.49 5.13
N VAL A 86 -39.39 26.44 4.33
CA VAL A 86 -39.45 26.52 2.86
C VAL A 86 -40.82 27.05 2.43
N PHE A 87 -41.92 26.48 2.94
CA PHE A 87 -43.28 26.79 2.55
C PHE A 87 -43.80 28.15 3.06
N ASP A 88 -43.06 28.81 3.96
CA ASP A 88 -43.44 30.11 4.51
C ASP A 88 -43.09 31.26 3.56
N ALA A 89 -42.00 31.16 2.79
CA ALA A 89 -41.49 32.27 1.96
C ALA A 89 -41.08 31.90 0.54
N HIS A 90 -40.90 30.61 0.23
CA HIS A 90 -40.31 30.12 -1.04
C HIS A 90 -41.10 28.92 -1.56
N THR A 91 -40.91 28.58 -2.85
CA THR A 91 -41.39 27.33 -3.42
C THR A 91 -40.28 26.28 -3.44
N PRO A 92 -40.56 25.00 -3.15
CA PRO A 92 -39.55 23.93 -3.26
C PRO A 92 -38.91 23.87 -4.63
N GLU A 93 -39.68 24.12 -5.70
CA GLU A 93 -39.25 24.07 -7.09
C GLU A 93 -38.17 25.15 -7.39
N GLU A 94 -38.35 26.37 -6.86
CA GLU A 94 -37.35 27.45 -7.01
C GLU A 94 -36.03 27.10 -6.33
N ILE A 95 -36.08 26.58 -5.10
CA ILE A 95 -34.89 26.16 -4.36
C ILE A 95 -34.18 25.00 -5.10
N ALA A 96 -34.94 24.01 -5.55
CA ALA A 96 -34.39 22.87 -6.28
C ALA A 96 -33.71 23.31 -7.59
N ALA A 97 -34.37 24.17 -8.37
CA ALA A 97 -33.82 24.68 -9.65
C ALA A 97 -32.53 25.51 -9.46
N ASP A 98 -32.48 26.33 -8.40
CA ASP A 98 -31.31 27.19 -8.13
C ASP A 98 -30.12 26.42 -7.52
N ILE A 99 -30.37 25.39 -6.70
CA ILE A 99 -29.34 24.69 -5.91
C ILE A 99 -28.82 23.42 -6.60
N ALA A 100 -29.68 22.62 -7.22
CA ALA A 100 -29.33 21.33 -7.79
C ALA A 100 -28.13 21.39 -8.77
N PRO A 101 -28.08 22.33 -9.75
CA PRO A 101 -26.99 22.42 -10.70
C PRO A 101 -25.65 22.79 -10.04
N LEU A 102 -25.66 23.52 -8.93
CA LEU A 102 -24.44 23.95 -8.21
C LEU A 102 -23.76 22.82 -7.46
N ILE A 103 -24.52 21.80 -7.07
CA ILE A 103 -24.02 20.69 -6.23
C ILE A 103 -24.08 19.34 -6.97
N GLY A 104 -24.42 19.34 -8.26
CA GLY A 104 -24.43 18.16 -9.12
C GLY A 104 -25.52 17.13 -8.74
N LEU A 105 -26.62 17.56 -8.11
CA LEU A 105 -27.82 16.76 -7.84
C LEU A 105 -28.92 17.01 -8.88
N LYS A 106 -29.90 16.12 -8.92
CA LYS A 106 -31.13 16.35 -9.69
C LYS A 106 -32.08 17.19 -8.84
N GLU A 107 -32.85 18.08 -9.49
CA GLU A 107 -33.88 18.87 -8.81
C GLU A 107 -34.87 17.98 -8.02
N GLN A 108 -35.20 16.82 -8.57
CA GLN A 108 -36.12 15.85 -7.93
C GLN A 108 -35.58 15.35 -6.59
N ASP A 109 -34.26 15.14 -6.46
CA ASP A 109 -33.63 14.67 -5.22
C ASP A 109 -33.82 15.72 -4.10
N ILE A 110 -33.69 17.01 -4.42
CA ILE A 110 -33.91 18.10 -3.46
C ILE A 110 -35.40 18.25 -3.12
N LEU A 111 -36.30 18.09 -4.10
CA LEU A 111 -37.73 18.09 -3.86
C LEU A 111 -38.18 16.95 -2.93
N ASP A 112 -37.62 15.76 -3.13
CA ASP A 112 -37.86 14.60 -2.28
C ASP A 112 -37.33 14.83 -0.84
N ASP A 113 -36.20 15.48 -0.69
CA ASP A 113 -35.64 15.84 0.60
C ASP A 113 -36.55 16.86 1.34
N ILE A 114 -37.02 17.89 0.66
CA ILE A 114 -37.97 18.87 1.22
C ILE A 114 -39.29 18.18 1.58
N ALA A 115 -39.77 17.27 0.75
CA ALA A 115 -41.02 16.53 0.96
C ALA A 115 -41.02 15.62 2.20
N ARG A 116 -39.83 15.21 2.69
CA ARG A 116 -39.72 14.44 3.95
C ARG A 116 -40.25 15.19 5.15
N GLY A 117 -40.29 16.52 5.08
CA GLY A 117 -40.75 17.35 6.18
C GLY A 117 -39.78 17.38 7.38
N GLY A 118 -40.20 18.05 8.47
CA GLY A 118 -39.39 18.21 9.64
C GLY A 118 -38.66 19.57 9.68
N GLY A 119 -37.77 19.77 10.62
CA GLY A 119 -37.02 21.02 10.78
C GLY A 119 -35.54 20.92 10.34
N PHE A 120 -35.15 19.76 9.82
CA PHE A 120 -33.76 19.53 9.36
C PHE A 120 -33.72 18.30 8.47
N VAL A 121 -33.27 18.48 7.23
CA VAL A 121 -33.00 17.40 6.26
C VAL A 121 -31.71 17.71 5.52
N TRP A 122 -30.81 16.76 5.41
CA TRP A 122 -29.60 16.90 4.62
C TRP A 122 -29.94 16.97 3.13
N VAL A 123 -29.40 17.99 2.43
CA VAL A 123 -29.46 18.08 0.96
C VAL A 123 -28.19 17.51 0.35
N LYS A 124 -27.03 17.95 0.81
CA LYS A 124 -25.75 17.35 0.42
C LYS A 124 -24.74 17.48 1.54
N ARG A 125 -24.17 16.36 1.95
CA ARG A 125 -23.11 16.33 2.95
C ARG A 125 -21.76 16.57 2.29
N ARG A 126 -20.83 17.22 3.05
CA ARG A 126 -19.41 17.36 2.70
C ARG A 126 -19.16 18.01 1.34
N LEU A 127 -19.74 19.19 1.14
CA LEU A 127 -19.57 19.99 -0.06
C LEU A 127 -18.09 20.24 -0.37
N GLU A 128 -17.77 20.27 -1.65
CA GLU A 128 -16.48 20.81 -2.10
C GLU A 128 -16.46 22.34 -1.89
N HIS A 129 -15.26 22.92 -1.79
CA HIS A 129 -15.13 24.34 -1.51
C HIS A 129 -15.83 25.22 -2.57
N THR A 130 -15.73 24.83 -3.83
CA THR A 130 -16.38 25.51 -4.96
C THR A 130 -17.91 25.44 -4.89
N GLU A 131 -18.45 24.28 -4.52
CA GLU A 131 -19.89 24.07 -4.33
C GLU A 131 -20.40 24.92 -3.16
N TYR A 132 -19.69 24.92 -2.04
CA TYR A 132 -20.04 25.72 -0.87
C TYR A 132 -20.11 27.21 -1.21
N GLU A 133 -19.09 27.77 -1.88
CA GLU A 133 -19.08 29.19 -2.26
C GLU A 133 -20.21 29.52 -3.23
N ALA A 134 -20.50 28.65 -4.21
CA ALA A 134 -21.60 28.85 -5.15
C ALA A 134 -22.96 28.86 -4.44
N VAL A 135 -23.24 27.87 -3.63
CA VAL A 135 -24.49 27.76 -2.87
C VAL A 135 -24.64 28.92 -1.87
N ARG A 136 -23.58 29.29 -1.14
CA ARG A 136 -23.59 30.43 -0.21
C ARG A 136 -23.97 31.74 -0.89
N ASN A 137 -23.47 31.97 -2.11
CA ASN A 137 -23.81 33.15 -2.88
C ASN A 137 -25.28 33.17 -3.28
N VAL A 138 -25.81 32.06 -3.76
CA VAL A 138 -27.23 31.95 -4.14
C VAL A 138 -28.14 32.12 -2.90
N ILE A 139 -27.81 31.48 -1.76
CA ILE A 139 -28.56 31.65 -0.51
C ILE A 139 -28.64 33.14 -0.12
N ARG A 140 -27.52 33.85 -0.24
CA ARG A 140 -27.49 35.30 0.10
C ARG A 140 -28.26 36.15 -0.92
N GLU A 141 -28.15 35.87 -2.21
CA GLU A 141 -28.79 36.64 -3.29
C GLU A 141 -30.31 36.45 -3.34
N LYS A 142 -30.75 35.20 -3.11
CA LYS A 142 -32.16 34.83 -3.20
C LYS A 142 -32.88 34.89 -1.84
N GLY A 143 -32.15 35.11 -0.74
CA GLY A 143 -32.73 35.22 0.59
C GLY A 143 -33.12 33.88 1.25
N TYR A 144 -32.51 32.75 0.83
CA TYR A 144 -32.84 31.42 1.35
C TYR A 144 -32.29 31.12 2.75
N SER A 145 -31.77 32.13 3.48
CA SER A 145 -31.15 31.96 4.80
C SER A 145 -32.11 31.44 5.88
N ASP A 146 -33.43 31.56 5.66
CA ASP A 146 -34.44 31.11 6.60
C ASP A 146 -34.70 29.60 6.51
N CYS A 147 -34.47 29.02 5.33
CA CYS A 147 -34.76 27.59 5.07
C CYS A 147 -33.52 26.75 4.70
N LEU A 148 -32.42 27.37 4.25
CA LEU A 148 -31.17 26.67 3.93
C LEU A 148 -30.06 27.07 4.86
N GLY A 149 -29.26 26.11 5.31
CA GLY A 149 -28.14 26.37 6.18
C GLY A 149 -26.97 25.42 5.97
N PHE A 150 -25.85 25.79 6.55
CA PHE A 150 -24.64 24.95 6.52
C PHE A 150 -24.27 24.48 7.92
N GLN A 151 -23.94 23.19 8.01
CA GLN A 151 -23.36 22.61 9.21
C GLN A 151 -21.89 22.23 8.93
N ASN A 152 -21.02 22.44 9.91
CA ASN A 152 -19.64 21.95 9.85
C ASN A 152 -19.63 20.43 10.01
N GLU A 153 -18.89 19.76 9.13
CA GLU A 153 -18.72 18.31 9.16
C GLU A 153 -17.27 17.96 8.83
N ALA A 154 -16.73 16.95 9.50
CA ALA A 154 -15.40 16.44 9.17
C ALA A 154 -15.45 15.64 7.85
N LYS A 155 -14.49 15.90 6.96
CA LYS A 155 -14.27 15.13 5.74
C LYS A 155 -12.88 14.54 5.76
N ARG A 156 -12.80 13.22 5.49
CA ARG A 156 -11.54 12.50 5.35
C ARG A 156 -11.01 12.68 3.94
N TYR A 157 -9.73 12.92 3.82
CA TYR A 157 -9.00 13.05 2.56
C TYR A 157 -7.81 12.13 2.54
N TYR A 158 -7.57 11.54 1.38
CA TYR A 158 -6.42 10.72 1.06
C TYR A 158 -5.63 11.45 -0.05
N PRO A 159 -4.62 12.27 0.32
CA PRO A 159 -3.97 13.21 -0.60
C PRO A 159 -3.28 12.54 -1.78
N ASN A 160 -2.91 11.27 -1.61
CA ASN A 160 -2.19 10.49 -2.62
C ASN A 160 -3.12 9.54 -3.40
N ASP A 161 -4.44 9.80 -3.40
CA ASP A 161 -5.46 8.99 -4.10
C ASP A 161 -5.35 7.50 -3.76
N ALA A 162 -5.01 6.65 -4.73
CA ALA A 162 -4.97 5.19 -4.58
C ALA A 162 -3.70 4.65 -3.91
N LEU A 163 -2.72 5.51 -3.58
CA LEU A 163 -1.46 5.06 -2.97
C LEU A 163 -1.70 4.39 -1.61
N ALA A 164 -1.24 3.15 -1.45
CA ALA A 164 -1.42 2.32 -0.26
C ALA A 164 -2.88 2.12 0.16
N ALA A 165 -3.85 2.25 -0.76
CA ALA A 165 -5.28 2.21 -0.45
C ALA A 165 -5.69 0.96 0.34
N ASN A 166 -5.23 -0.23 -0.07
CA ASN A 166 -5.54 -1.49 0.61
C ASN A 166 -4.91 -1.62 2.01
N VAL A 167 -3.91 -0.78 2.34
CA VAL A 167 -3.29 -0.71 3.67
C VAL A 167 -4.00 0.31 4.53
N ILE A 168 -4.18 1.53 4.01
CA ILE A 168 -4.79 2.64 4.74
C ILE A 168 -6.27 2.32 5.02
N GLY A 169 -6.98 1.80 4.03
CA GLY A 169 -8.43 1.62 4.08
C GLY A 169 -9.18 2.92 3.80
N PHE A 170 -10.41 3.00 4.27
CA PHE A 170 -11.28 4.17 4.10
C PHE A 170 -12.27 4.29 5.24
N VAL A 171 -12.90 5.46 5.35
CA VAL A 171 -13.94 5.75 6.33
C VAL A 171 -15.30 5.89 5.67
N GLY A 172 -16.33 5.50 6.39
CA GLY A 172 -17.73 5.69 6.00
C GLY A 172 -18.21 7.13 6.17
N THR A 173 -19.51 7.31 5.91
CA THR A 173 -20.16 8.63 5.97
C THR A 173 -20.20 9.20 7.40
N ASP A 174 -20.23 8.34 8.41
CA ASP A 174 -20.30 8.75 9.83
C ASP A 174 -18.94 8.65 10.53
N ASP A 175 -17.85 8.77 9.72
CA ASP A 175 -16.45 8.80 10.18
C ASP A 175 -16.00 7.51 10.89
N GLU A 176 -16.62 6.37 10.58
CA GLU A 176 -16.21 5.05 11.04
C GLU A 176 -15.18 4.44 10.05
N GLY A 177 -14.13 3.83 10.58
CA GLY A 177 -13.16 3.08 9.79
C GLY A 177 -13.76 1.77 9.28
N LEU A 178 -13.80 1.59 7.96
CA LEU A 178 -14.46 0.44 7.32
C LEU A 178 -13.48 -0.64 6.84
N ASP A 179 -12.23 -0.28 6.60
CA ASP A 179 -11.19 -1.23 6.18
C ASP A 179 -9.79 -0.71 6.55
N GLY A 180 -8.77 -1.56 6.41
CA GLY A 180 -7.37 -1.23 6.59
C GLY A 180 -7.01 -0.69 7.98
N VAL A 181 -6.00 0.19 8.03
CA VAL A 181 -5.55 0.88 9.25
C VAL A 181 -6.66 1.77 9.82
N GLU A 182 -7.49 2.37 8.96
CA GLU A 182 -8.64 3.16 9.41
C GLU A 182 -9.59 2.35 10.29
N GLN A 183 -9.85 1.07 9.95
CA GLN A 183 -10.67 0.17 10.77
C GLN A 183 -9.91 -0.36 11.98
N ALA A 184 -8.66 -0.80 11.78
CA ALA A 184 -7.86 -1.40 12.85
C ALA A 184 -7.61 -0.43 14.01
N LEU A 185 -7.43 0.86 13.72
CA LEU A 185 -7.16 1.91 14.69
C LEU A 185 -8.36 2.84 14.93
N ASP A 186 -9.58 2.48 14.49
CA ASP A 186 -10.76 3.34 14.62
C ASP A 186 -10.96 3.91 16.02
N PRO A 187 -10.84 3.14 17.11
CA PRO A 187 -11.02 3.67 18.47
C PRO A 187 -9.99 4.74 18.90
N LEU A 188 -8.83 4.78 18.22
CA LEU A 188 -7.74 5.72 18.51
C LEU A 188 -7.77 6.94 17.59
N LEU A 189 -8.16 6.73 16.33
CA LEU A 189 -8.22 7.76 15.30
C LEU A 189 -9.53 8.55 15.36
N LYS A 190 -10.65 7.89 15.66
CA LYS A 190 -11.96 8.52 15.77
C LYS A 190 -12.08 9.26 17.08
N GLY A 191 -12.44 10.55 17.02
CA GLY A 191 -12.59 11.37 18.19
C GLY A 191 -13.83 11.08 19.01
N GLU A 192 -13.76 11.46 20.26
CA GLU A 192 -14.92 11.49 21.12
C GLU A 192 -15.90 12.58 20.67
N ILE A 193 -17.18 12.28 20.64
CA ILE A 193 -18.22 13.27 20.49
C ILE A 193 -18.37 13.93 21.87
N ARG A 194 -18.00 15.21 21.97
CA ARG A 194 -18.27 16.01 23.18
C ARG A 194 -19.55 16.79 22.97
N GLU A 195 -20.48 16.67 23.91
CA GLU A 195 -21.67 17.51 23.96
C GLU A 195 -21.33 18.74 24.81
N GLU A 196 -21.16 19.89 24.17
CA GLU A 196 -20.96 21.17 24.84
C GLU A 196 -22.23 22.02 24.74
N ARG A 197 -22.64 22.57 25.87
CA ARG A 197 -23.83 23.42 25.97
C ARG A 197 -23.41 24.87 25.83
N LEU A 198 -23.72 25.50 24.70
CA LEU A 198 -23.48 26.90 24.46
C LEU A 198 -24.73 27.73 24.79
N THR A 199 -24.53 28.92 25.36
CA THR A 199 -25.63 29.87 25.58
C THR A 199 -25.87 30.67 24.30
N VAL A 200 -27.09 30.63 23.77
CA VAL A 200 -27.52 31.32 22.54
C VAL A 200 -28.57 32.38 22.85
N ASP A 201 -28.67 33.41 21.99
CA ASP A 201 -29.73 34.38 22.02
C ASP A 201 -31.06 33.82 21.47
N GLY A 202 -32.13 34.64 21.52
CA GLY A 202 -33.47 34.24 21.03
C GLY A 202 -33.51 33.96 19.50
N GLN A 203 -32.45 34.29 18.76
CA GLN A 203 -32.26 33.97 17.34
C GLN A 203 -31.24 32.84 17.16
N ARG A 204 -30.92 32.08 18.22
CA ARG A 204 -29.95 30.98 18.24
C ARG A 204 -28.50 31.40 17.89
N ARG A 205 -28.13 32.66 18.11
CA ARG A 205 -26.75 33.15 17.93
C ARG A 205 -25.96 32.99 19.23
N PRO A 206 -24.72 32.49 19.20
CA PRO A 206 -23.89 32.36 20.39
C PRO A 206 -23.65 33.70 21.08
N ILE A 207 -23.84 33.82 22.38
CA ILE A 207 -23.55 35.00 23.18
C ILE A 207 -22.03 35.07 23.43
N LEU A 208 -21.46 36.28 23.58
CA LEU A 208 -20.02 36.59 23.59
C LEU A 208 -19.15 35.67 24.48
N ASP A 209 -19.63 35.28 25.67
CA ASP A 209 -18.89 34.34 26.53
C ASP A 209 -18.77 32.93 25.95
N SER A 210 -19.74 32.52 25.11
CA SER A 210 -19.70 31.24 24.39
C SER A 210 -18.83 31.30 23.14
N ILE A 211 -18.56 32.53 22.59
CA ILE A 211 -17.64 32.70 21.47
C ILE A 211 -16.19 32.46 21.90
N PHE A 212 -15.82 32.82 23.12
CA PHE A 212 -14.49 32.51 23.66
C PHE A 212 -14.34 31.01 24.03
N ALA A 213 -15.40 30.39 24.53
CA ALA A 213 -15.48 28.92 24.66
C ALA A 213 -15.46 28.26 23.27
N GLY A 214 -16.19 28.83 22.29
CA GLY A 214 -16.22 28.37 20.91
C GLY A 214 -14.88 28.42 20.15
N ARG A 215 -13.96 29.33 20.51
CA ARG A 215 -12.59 29.30 19.97
C ARG A 215 -11.79 28.09 20.45
N ARG A 216 -12.08 27.55 21.62
CA ARG A 216 -11.59 26.24 22.08
C ARG A 216 -12.34 25.08 21.38
N VAL A 217 -13.59 25.30 21.02
CA VAL A 217 -14.50 24.34 20.37
C VAL A 217 -14.21 24.18 18.89
N TYR A 218 -13.79 25.26 18.20
CA TYR A 218 -13.43 25.23 16.76
C TYR A 218 -11.93 25.05 16.51
N GLY A 219 -11.09 25.11 17.52
CA GLY A 219 -9.67 24.75 17.44
C GLY A 219 -9.56 23.24 17.59
N GLY A 220 -9.59 22.53 16.47
CA GLY A 220 -9.70 21.08 16.42
C GLY A 220 -8.75 20.38 17.38
N ASP A 221 -9.29 19.80 18.43
CA ASP A 221 -8.62 18.72 19.14
C ASP A 221 -8.59 17.55 18.15
N TYR A 222 -7.45 17.35 17.52
CA TYR A 222 -7.20 16.16 16.73
C TYR A 222 -7.15 14.95 17.66
N CYS A 223 -7.57 13.83 17.15
CA CYS A 223 -7.37 12.57 17.82
C CYS A 223 -5.93 12.09 17.65
N LYS A 224 -5.65 10.89 18.15
CA LYS A 224 -4.32 10.32 18.01
C LYS A 224 -3.95 10.13 16.54
N THR A 225 -2.69 10.42 16.20
CA THR A 225 -2.12 10.26 14.87
C THR A 225 -1.38 8.92 14.80
N ALA A 226 -1.61 8.16 13.74
CA ALA A 226 -0.86 6.94 13.47
C ALA A 226 0.30 7.22 12.50
N VAL A 227 1.50 6.77 12.84
CA VAL A 227 2.67 6.76 11.96
C VAL A 227 2.92 5.31 11.53
N LEU A 228 2.91 5.07 10.25
CA LEU A 228 3.09 3.73 9.68
C LEU A 228 4.58 3.42 9.42
N THR A 229 4.88 2.14 9.23
CA THR A 229 6.17 1.68 8.71
C THR A 229 6.28 1.87 7.20
N ILE A 230 5.15 2.07 6.52
CA ILE A 230 5.08 2.31 5.08
C ILE A 230 5.94 3.53 4.72
N ASP A 231 6.80 3.34 3.73
CA ASP A 231 7.54 4.42 3.07
C ASP A 231 6.79 4.78 1.78
N SER A 232 6.23 5.98 1.72
CA SER A 232 5.42 6.41 0.57
C SER A 232 6.19 6.38 -0.76
N THR A 233 7.52 6.57 -0.72
CA THR A 233 8.38 6.50 -1.91
C THR A 233 8.56 5.06 -2.36
N ILE A 234 8.85 4.13 -1.42
CA ILE A 234 8.95 2.70 -1.71
C ILE A 234 7.59 2.17 -2.19
N GLN A 235 6.50 2.55 -1.52
CA GLN A 235 5.15 2.17 -1.92
C GLN A 235 4.83 2.60 -3.36
N PHE A 236 5.16 3.83 -3.72
CA PHE A 236 4.97 4.35 -5.07
C PHE A 236 5.79 3.57 -6.12
N MET A 237 7.07 3.28 -5.82
CA MET A 237 7.91 2.46 -6.70
C MET A 237 7.31 1.06 -6.95
N VAL A 238 6.82 0.42 -5.88
CA VAL A 238 6.20 -0.90 -5.96
C VAL A 238 4.91 -0.83 -6.77
N GLU A 239 4.05 0.14 -6.50
CA GLU A 239 2.78 0.29 -7.22
C GLU A 239 3.00 0.56 -8.71
N GLN A 240 3.96 1.41 -9.06
CA GLN A 240 4.32 1.67 -10.45
C GLN A 240 4.75 0.39 -11.19
N GLU A 241 5.57 -0.47 -10.53
CA GLU A 241 6.04 -1.70 -11.14
C GLU A 241 4.94 -2.77 -11.28
N ILE A 242 4.01 -2.85 -10.31
CA ILE A 242 2.88 -3.76 -10.45
C ILE A 242 1.83 -3.24 -11.44
N ASP A 243 1.64 -1.94 -11.59
CA ASP A 243 0.78 -1.36 -12.64
C ASP A 243 1.32 -1.68 -14.04
N ARG A 244 2.63 -1.56 -14.21
CA ARG A 244 3.31 -2.00 -15.42
C ARG A 244 3.11 -3.49 -15.67
N ALA A 245 3.29 -4.33 -14.65
CA ALA A 245 3.08 -5.77 -14.75
C ALA A 245 1.62 -6.15 -15.05
N MET A 246 0.63 -5.40 -14.51
CA MET A 246 -0.78 -5.56 -14.88
C MET A 246 -1.01 -5.37 -16.39
N ALA A 247 -0.38 -4.35 -16.98
CA ALA A 247 -0.47 -4.09 -18.42
C ALA A 247 0.28 -5.16 -19.26
N GLU A 248 1.44 -5.61 -18.79
CA GLU A 248 2.28 -6.60 -19.49
C GLU A 248 1.69 -8.01 -19.48
N THR A 249 1.05 -8.43 -18.36
CA THR A 249 0.64 -9.84 -18.15
C THR A 249 -0.87 -10.06 -18.09
N ASN A 250 -1.68 -9.00 -18.05
CA ASN A 250 -3.15 -9.02 -17.96
C ASN A 250 -3.70 -10.09 -16.99
N PRO A 251 -3.29 -10.09 -15.71
CA PRO A 251 -3.66 -11.10 -14.72
C PRO A 251 -5.00 -10.79 -14.06
N ASP A 252 -5.53 -11.73 -13.26
CA ASP A 252 -6.66 -11.44 -12.38
C ASP A 252 -6.25 -10.47 -11.26
N SER A 253 -5.04 -10.62 -10.72
CA SER A 253 -4.50 -9.72 -9.70
C SER A 253 -2.98 -9.81 -9.56
N ILE A 254 -2.38 -8.76 -8.97
CA ILE A 254 -0.98 -8.76 -8.55
C ILE A 254 -0.91 -8.31 -7.09
N THR A 255 -0.06 -8.97 -6.31
CA THR A 255 0.29 -8.54 -4.96
C THR A 255 1.80 -8.43 -4.83
N ALA A 256 2.28 -7.33 -4.26
CA ALA A 256 3.69 -7.14 -3.94
C ALA A 256 3.86 -6.62 -2.51
N ILE A 257 4.88 -7.14 -1.82
CA ILE A 257 5.21 -6.76 -0.44
C ILE A 257 6.71 -6.51 -0.37
N VAL A 258 7.10 -5.43 0.29
CA VAL A 258 8.49 -5.13 0.67
C VAL A 258 8.56 -5.06 2.18
N MET A 259 9.47 -5.83 2.76
CA MET A 259 9.67 -5.93 4.21
C MET A 259 11.15 -5.72 4.56
N ASP A 260 11.41 -5.04 5.68
CA ASP A 260 12.72 -5.05 6.32
C ASP A 260 12.86 -6.37 7.11
N PRO A 261 13.77 -7.27 6.70
CA PRO A 261 13.89 -8.57 7.35
C PRO A 261 14.39 -8.50 8.79
N LYS A 262 15.14 -7.45 9.15
CA LYS A 262 15.74 -7.32 10.49
C LYS A 262 14.76 -6.82 11.54
N THR A 263 13.80 -6.00 11.12
CA THR A 263 12.85 -5.36 12.03
C THR A 263 11.45 -5.99 11.97
N GLY A 264 11.08 -6.54 10.81
CA GLY A 264 9.71 -6.98 10.52
C GLY A 264 8.81 -5.84 10.04
N GLU A 265 9.34 -4.63 9.83
CA GLU A 265 8.61 -3.50 9.25
C GLU A 265 8.16 -3.81 7.82
N VAL A 266 6.87 -3.63 7.56
CA VAL A 266 6.35 -3.66 6.18
C VAL A 266 6.53 -2.26 5.58
N LEU A 267 7.44 -2.14 4.62
CA LEU A 267 7.82 -0.87 4.00
C LEU A 267 6.90 -0.50 2.83
N ALA A 268 6.37 -1.51 2.15
CA ALA A 268 5.33 -1.37 1.12
C ALA A 268 4.48 -2.64 1.02
N MET A 269 3.21 -2.45 0.75
CA MET A 269 2.24 -3.53 0.53
C MET A 269 1.20 -3.05 -0.47
N ALA A 270 1.17 -3.65 -1.64
CA ALA A 270 0.33 -3.22 -2.75
C ALA A 270 -0.40 -4.40 -3.40
N SER A 271 -1.63 -4.16 -3.81
CA SER A 271 -2.45 -5.10 -4.57
C SER A 271 -3.07 -4.42 -5.79
N ARG A 272 -3.29 -5.20 -6.87
CA ARG A 272 -4.07 -4.77 -8.04
C ARG A 272 -5.10 -5.85 -8.38
N PRO A 273 -6.30 -5.48 -8.84
CA PRO A 273 -6.84 -4.13 -8.92
C PRO A 273 -6.97 -3.46 -7.54
N SER A 274 -6.89 -2.12 -7.50
CA SER A 274 -7.02 -1.30 -6.30
C SER A 274 -8.18 -0.31 -6.47
N TYR A 275 -8.31 0.66 -5.59
CA TYR A 275 -9.36 1.66 -5.58
C TYR A 275 -8.84 3.01 -5.07
N ASN A 276 -9.61 4.09 -5.29
CA ASN A 276 -9.34 5.39 -4.67
C ASN A 276 -10.19 5.54 -3.40
N PRO A 277 -9.59 5.64 -2.20
CA PRO A 277 -10.32 5.75 -0.94
C PRO A 277 -11.24 7.00 -0.86
N ASN A 278 -10.91 8.07 -1.60
CA ASN A 278 -11.76 9.26 -1.69
C ASN A 278 -13.09 8.99 -2.41
N ARG A 279 -13.15 7.90 -3.21
CA ARG A 279 -14.31 7.52 -4.03
C ARG A 279 -14.52 6.00 -4.04
N PHE A 280 -14.34 5.34 -2.89
CA PHE A 280 -14.37 3.88 -2.77
C PHE A 280 -15.67 3.24 -3.29
N TRP A 281 -16.79 3.95 -3.22
CA TRP A 281 -18.11 3.50 -3.70
C TRP A 281 -18.20 3.34 -5.22
N GLU A 282 -17.26 3.90 -6.00
CA GLU A 282 -17.20 3.75 -7.46
C GLU A 282 -16.53 2.43 -7.87
N TYR A 283 -15.97 1.67 -6.92
CA TYR A 283 -15.19 0.46 -7.16
C TYR A 283 -15.87 -0.79 -6.60
N PRO A 284 -15.72 -1.97 -7.26
CA PRO A 284 -16.17 -3.25 -6.72
C PRO A 284 -15.56 -3.53 -5.34
N GLN A 285 -16.33 -4.14 -4.45
CA GLN A 285 -15.86 -4.47 -3.09
C GLN A 285 -14.64 -5.39 -3.07
N GLU A 286 -14.48 -6.24 -4.09
CA GLU A 286 -13.30 -7.10 -4.21
C GLU A 286 -12.00 -6.34 -4.32
N ASN A 287 -12.03 -5.08 -4.81
CA ASN A 287 -10.84 -4.22 -4.91
C ASN A 287 -10.41 -3.67 -3.55
N TRP A 288 -11.32 -3.62 -2.56
CA TRP A 288 -10.99 -3.10 -1.23
C TRP A 288 -10.11 -4.07 -0.45
N LYS A 289 -10.30 -5.39 -0.65
CA LYS A 289 -9.59 -6.43 0.09
C LYS A 289 -8.08 -6.30 -0.07
N ASN A 290 -7.38 -6.31 1.07
CA ASN A 290 -5.94 -6.44 1.08
C ASN A 290 -5.53 -7.90 0.81
N ARG A 291 -5.17 -8.20 -0.43
CA ARG A 291 -4.82 -9.55 -0.85
C ARG A 291 -3.56 -10.09 -0.18
N ALA A 292 -2.68 -9.21 0.31
CA ALA A 292 -1.47 -9.62 1.01
C ALA A 292 -1.75 -10.42 2.29
N VAL A 293 -2.88 -10.12 2.97
CA VAL A 293 -3.27 -10.74 4.23
C VAL A 293 -4.50 -11.65 4.11
N ALA A 294 -5.42 -11.33 3.17
CA ALA A 294 -6.73 -11.99 3.05
C ALA A 294 -6.81 -13.04 1.94
N PHE A 295 -5.78 -13.18 1.11
CA PHE A 295 -5.73 -14.17 0.03
C PHE A 295 -4.89 -15.36 0.43
N ILE A 296 -5.44 -16.57 0.34
CA ILE A 296 -4.71 -17.81 0.56
C ILE A 296 -4.52 -18.57 -0.74
N TYR A 297 -3.33 -19.11 -0.95
CA TYR A 297 -2.96 -19.84 -2.16
C TYR A 297 -1.89 -20.90 -1.88
N GLU A 298 -1.72 -21.87 -2.76
CA GLU A 298 -0.60 -22.79 -2.72
C GLU A 298 0.69 -22.08 -3.14
N PRO A 299 1.71 -21.98 -2.27
CA PRO A 299 2.93 -21.20 -2.56
C PRO A 299 3.80 -21.82 -3.68
N GLY A 300 3.58 -23.10 -3.98
CA GLY A 300 4.37 -23.82 -4.95
C GLY A 300 5.87 -23.80 -4.60
N SER A 301 6.71 -23.69 -5.61
CA SER A 301 8.16 -23.79 -5.43
C SER A 301 8.83 -22.73 -4.58
N THR A 302 8.14 -21.64 -4.19
CA THR A 302 8.68 -20.68 -3.21
C THR A 302 8.79 -21.30 -1.82
N PHE A 303 7.89 -22.22 -1.48
CA PHE A 303 7.89 -22.95 -0.20
C PHE A 303 9.09 -23.90 -0.06
N LYS A 304 9.73 -24.31 -1.16
CA LYS A 304 10.92 -25.17 -1.15
C LYS A 304 12.09 -24.57 -0.38
N ALA A 305 12.15 -23.24 -0.21
CA ALA A 305 13.14 -22.60 0.66
C ALA A 305 13.00 -23.06 2.12
N VAL A 306 11.77 -23.18 2.61
CA VAL A 306 11.47 -23.66 3.97
C VAL A 306 11.85 -25.14 4.12
N ILE A 307 11.47 -25.96 3.13
CA ILE A 307 11.79 -27.42 3.14
C ILE A 307 13.30 -27.65 3.05
N ALA A 308 14.01 -26.86 2.22
CA ALA A 308 15.48 -26.93 2.14
C ALA A 308 16.13 -26.57 3.47
N GLY A 309 15.66 -25.48 4.11
CA GLY A 309 16.11 -25.08 5.43
C GLY A 309 15.90 -26.16 6.50
N ALA A 310 14.71 -26.74 6.53
CA ALA A 310 14.37 -27.83 7.43
C ALA A 310 15.27 -29.07 7.24
N ALA A 311 15.47 -29.48 5.98
CA ALA A 311 16.28 -30.65 5.66
C ALA A 311 17.78 -30.45 5.98
N LEU A 312 18.31 -29.25 5.78
CA LEU A 312 19.65 -28.86 6.19
C LEU A 312 19.79 -28.83 7.72
N GLN A 313 18.81 -28.26 8.42
CA GLN A 313 18.79 -28.16 9.88
C GLN A 313 18.77 -29.52 10.56
N GLU A 314 18.04 -30.47 10.00
CA GLU A 314 17.95 -31.86 10.50
C GLU A 314 19.13 -32.75 10.03
N GLY A 315 20.06 -32.18 9.23
CA GLY A 315 21.18 -32.94 8.69
C GLY A 315 20.81 -34.06 7.71
N ILE A 316 19.58 -33.99 7.16
CA ILE A 316 19.06 -34.96 6.17
C ILE A 316 19.77 -34.80 4.83
N VAL A 317 20.16 -33.59 4.52
CA VAL A 317 20.86 -33.26 3.28
C VAL A 317 22.11 -32.41 3.52
N THR A 318 23.07 -32.52 2.61
CA THR A 318 24.18 -31.58 2.49
C THR A 318 24.19 -31.00 1.08
N PRO A 319 24.77 -29.79 0.84
CA PRO A 319 24.76 -29.16 -0.49
C PRO A 319 25.27 -30.03 -1.62
N ASN A 320 26.27 -30.84 -1.36
CA ASN A 320 26.94 -31.73 -2.35
C ASN A 320 26.38 -33.16 -2.38
N GLN A 321 25.39 -33.47 -1.54
CA GLN A 321 24.75 -34.80 -1.56
C GLN A 321 24.10 -35.06 -2.90
N VAL A 322 24.39 -36.22 -3.50
CA VAL A 322 23.91 -36.61 -4.82
C VAL A 322 22.58 -37.35 -4.70
N PHE A 323 21.65 -36.98 -5.54
CA PHE A 323 20.34 -37.60 -5.73
C PHE A 323 20.21 -38.06 -7.20
N PHE A 324 19.32 -38.99 -7.44
CA PHE A 324 18.96 -39.38 -8.81
C PHE A 324 17.63 -38.77 -9.20
N ASP A 325 17.60 -38.00 -10.28
CA ASP A 325 16.41 -37.40 -10.88
C ASP A 325 15.98 -38.17 -12.13
N PRO A 326 14.94 -39.00 -12.06
CA PRO A 326 14.42 -39.73 -13.22
C PRO A 326 13.44 -38.90 -14.06
N GLY A 327 13.22 -37.62 -13.76
CA GLY A 327 12.22 -36.74 -14.40
C GLY A 327 10.83 -36.82 -13.75
N TYR A 328 10.48 -37.97 -13.16
CA TYR A 328 9.27 -38.13 -12.33
C TYR A 328 9.48 -39.19 -11.25
N VAL A 329 8.70 -39.12 -10.18
CA VAL A 329 8.63 -40.13 -9.13
C VAL A 329 7.17 -40.50 -8.83
N MET A 330 6.94 -41.76 -8.53
CA MET A 330 5.61 -42.26 -8.13
C MET A 330 5.58 -42.39 -6.59
N VAL A 331 4.65 -41.71 -5.94
CA VAL A 331 4.47 -41.75 -4.49
C VAL A 331 3.01 -42.09 -4.18
N SER A 332 2.76 -43.24 -3.59
CA SER A 332 1.40 -43.71 -3.26
C SER A 332 0.40 -43.60 -4.42
N GLY A 333 0.83 -43.96 -5.64
CA GLY A 333 0.02 -43.87 -6.85
C GLY A 333 -0.06 -42.49 -7.52
N ARG A 334 0.49 -41.45 -6.90
CA ARG A 334 0.54 -40.09 -7.49
C ARG A 334 1.86 -39.86 -8.20
N ARG A 335 1.79 -39.37 -9.44
CA ARG A 335 2.97 -38.98 -10.24
C ARG A 335 3.37 -37.55 -9.90
N ILE A 336 4.60 -37.36 -9.45
CA ILE A 336 5.23 -36.05 -9.25
C ILE A 336 6.33 -35.91 -10.29
N GLN A 337 6.28 -34.90 -11.12
CA GLN A 337 7.20 -34.68 -12.24
C GLN A 337 7.80 -33.27 -12.20
N ASN A 338 8.98 -33.13 -12.83
CA ASN A 338 9.60 -31.83 -13.03
C ASN A 338 8.78 -30.99 -14.01
N TRP A 339 8.86 -29.67 -13.86
CA TRP A 339 8.09 -28.72 -14.69
C TRP A 339 8.45 -28.81 -16.19
N SER A 340 9.72 -29.15 -16.52
CA SER A 340 10.20 -29.33 -17.91
C SER A 340 9.92 -30.70 -18.45
N ASN A 341 9.43 -31.66 -17.65
CA ASN A 341 9.33 -33.08 -17.94
C ASN A 341 10.69 -33.76 -18.30
N GLU A 342 11.81 -33.09 -17.99
CA GLU A 342 13.16 -33.61 -18.25
C GLU A 342 13.69 -34.39 -17.04
N SER A 343 14.55 -35.36 -17.35
CA SER A 343 15.39 -36.11 -16.42
C SER A 343 16.79 -35.51 -16.40
N TYR A 344 17.33 -35.24 -15.22
CA TYR A 344 18.67 -34.68 -15.04
C TYR A 344 19.68 -35.74 -14.55
N GLY A 345 19.26 -36.97 -14.27
CA GLY A 345 20.13 -38.04 -13.81
C GLY A 345 20.71 -37.77 -12.43
N ALA A 346 22.01 -37.92 -12.25
CA ALA A 346 22.71 -37.64 -11.00
C ALA A 346 22.84 -36.11 -10.81
N VAL A 347 22.25 -35.57 -9.74
CA VAL A 347 22.24 -34.14 -9.42
C VAL A 347 22.58 -33.93 -7.95
N THR A 348 23.24 -32.82 -7.61
CA THR A 348 23.48 -32.44 -6.24
C THR A 348 22.24 -31.81 -5.60
N PHE A 349 22.19 -31.72 -4.27
CA PHE A 349 21.13 -30.96 -3.59
C PHE A 349 21.14 -29.48 -4.02
N THR A 350 22.32 -28.91 -4.24
CA THR A 350 22.47 -27.58 -4.84
C THR A 350 21.74 -27.47 -6.18
N ASP A 351 21.91 -28.45 -7.07
CA ASP A 351 21.19 -28.47 -8.37
C ASP A 351 19.67 -28.63 -8.20
N ILE A 352 19.24 -29.43 -7.22
CA ILE A 352 17.81 -29.60 -6.90
C ILE A 352 17.19 -28.27 -6.50
N VAL A 353 17.83 -27.48 -5.63
CA VAL A 353 17.37 -26.16 -5.21
C VAL A 353 17.44 -25.17 -6.36
N LYS A 354 18.57 -25.09 -7.06
CA LYS A 354 18.85 -24.18 -8.18
C LYS A 354 17.88 -24.36 -9.35
N LYS A 355 17.64 -25.60 -9.76
CA LYS A 355 16.73 -25.95 -10.86
C LYS A 355 15.28 -26.16 -10.40
N SER A 356 15.05 -26.10 -9.07
CA SER A 356 13.73 -26.29 -8.48
C SER A 356 13.10 -27.66 -8.80
N LEU A 357 13.89 -28.76 -8.79
CA LEU A 357 13.43 -30.09 -9.18
C LEU A 357 12.37 -30.64 -8.21
N ASN A 358 11.18 -30.93 -8.73
CA ASN A 358 10.09 -31.47 -7.94
C ASN A 358 10.41 -32.89 -7.42
N THR A 359 11.01 -33.70 -8.25
CA THR A 359 11.41 -35.07 -7.91
C THR A 359 12.40 -35.11 -6.76
N GLY A 360 13.37 -34.18 -6.75
CA GLY A 360 14.35 -34.07 -5.66
C GLY A 360 13.70 -33.62 -4.36
N PHE A 361 12.83 -32.59 -4.42
CA PHE A 361 12.11 -32.11 -3.20
C PHE A 361 11.11 -33.14 -2.66
N ALA A 362 10.46 -33.94 -3.54
CA ALA A 362 9.62 -35.05 -3.09
C ALA A 362 10.43 -36.09 -2.29
N GLN A 363 11.63 -36.45 -2.78
CA GLN A 363 12.55 -37.39 -2.07
C GLN A 363 13.00 -36.78 -0.73
N VAL A 364 13.40 -35.52 -0.71
CA VAL A 364 13.80 -34.80 0.52
C VAL A 364 12.65 -34.71 1.50
N GLY A 365 11.43 -34.40 1.05
CA GLY A 365 10.24 -34.34 1.89
C GLY A 365 9.90 -35.67 2.55
N LEU A 366 9.96 -36.76 1.77
CA LEU A 366 9.76 -38.13 2.31
C LEU A 366 10.83 -38.50 3.33
N SER A 367 12.09 -38.10 3.12
CA SER A 367 13.18 -38.33 4.09
C SER A 367 13.02 -37.46 5.35
N LEU A 368 12.45 -36.24 5.23
CA LEU A 368 12.15 -35.38 6.38
C LEU A 368 10.99 -35.89 7.22
N GLY A 369 9.98 -36.45 6.58
CA GLY A 369 8.77 -36.96 7.20
C GLY A 369 7.77 -35.88 7.60
N ALA A 370 6.53 -36.30 7.88
CA ALA A 370 5.41 -35.40 8.17
C ALA A 370 5.65 -34.53 9.42
N GLU A 371 6.09 -35.18 10.51
CA GLU A 371 6.27 -34.49 11.81
C GLU A 371 7.24 -33.29 11.69
N LYS A 372 8.47 -33.56 11.18
CA LYS A 372 9.49 -32.51 11.04
C LYS A 372 9.07 -31.46 10.02
N MET A 373 8.50 -31.87 8.88
CA MET A 373 7.99 -30.97 7.86
C MET A 373 6.98 -30.00 8.45
N MET A 374 5.96 -30.48 9.16
CA MET A 374 4.93 -29.64 9.76
C MET A 374 5.44 -28.84 10.95
N HIS A 375 6.42 -29.34 11.68
CA HIS A 375 7.12 -28.58 12.73
C HIS A 375 7.79 -27.34 12.13
N TYR A 376 8.66 -27.49 11.13
CA TYR A 376 9.35 -26.35 10.51
C TYR A 376 8.39 -25.42 9.78
N THR A 377 7.34 -25.94 9.14
CA THR A 377 6.28 -25.12 8.56
C THR A 377 5.70 -24.14 9.59
N ARG A 378 5.38 -24.65 10.79
CA ARG A 378 4.88 -23.79 11.89
C ARG A 378 5.98 -22.89 12.50
N VAL A 379 7.21 -23.36 12.57
CA VAL A 379 8.36 -22.59 13.06
C VAL A 379 8.62 -21.36 12.18
N PHE A 380 8.42 -21.48 10.88
CA PHE A 380 8.49 -20.37 9.93
C PHE A 380 7.24 -19.48 9.90
N GLY A 381 6.24 -19.73 10.74
CA GLY A 381 5.10 -18.85 10.97
C GLY A 381 3.84 -19.20 10.15
N PHE A 382 3.83 -20.28 9.37
CA PHE A 382 2.64 -20.70 8.62
C PHE A 382 1.58 -21.35 9.51
N GLY A 383 0.31 -21.27 9.06
CA GLY A 383 -0.84 -21.91 9.71
C GLY A 383 -1.35 -21.16 10.95
N LYS A 384 -0.96 -19.91 11.12
CA LYS A 384 -1.49 -18.98 12.13
C LYS A 384 -1.42 -17.56 11.57
N ARG A 385 -2.31 -16.70 12.04
CA ARG A 385 -2.23 -15.26 11.78
C ARG A 385 -0.89 -14.72 12.26
N THR A 386 -0.30 -13.83 11.49
CA THR A 386 0.95 -13.18 11.89
C THR A 386 0.71 -12.16 13.00
N GLY A 387 -0.52 -11.65 13.10
CA GLY A 387 -0.92 -10.61 14.05
C GLY A 387 -0.57 -9.20 13.57
N ILE A 388 -0.41 -9.00 12.27
CA ILE A 388 -0.24 -7.67 11.68
C ILE A 388 -1.44 -6.77 11.98
N ASP A 389 -1.22 -5.46 12.05
CA ASP A 389 -2.22 -4.46 12.40
C ASP A 389 -3.23 -4.16 11.28
N LEU A 390 -3.73 -5.20 10.62
CA LEU A 390 -4.70 -5.10 9.54
C LEU A 390 -5.86 -6.07 9.74
N PRO A 391 -7.08 -5.67 9.38
CA PRO A 391 -8.24 -6.55 9.43
C PRO A 391 -8.19 -7.62 8.34
N GLY A 392 -8.97 -8.68 8.52
CA GLY A 392 -9.19 -9.69 7.50
C GLY A 392 -8.01 -10.63 7.25
N GLU A 393 -7.03 -10.72 8.19
CA GLU A 393 -5.91 -11.65 8.06
C GLU A 393 -6.37 -13.09 8.15
N GLU A 394 -5.94 -13.92 7.19
CA GLU A 394 -6.19 -15.36 7.12
C GLU A 394 -5.06 -16.16 7.73
N GLU A 395 -5.40 -17.34 8.29
CA GLU A 395 -4.43 -18.23 8.94
C GLU A 395 -3.70 -19.14 7.96
N GLY A 396 -4.26 -19.32 6.75
CA GLY A 396 -3.85 -20.37 5.84
C GLY A 396 -4.41 -21.73 6.20
N ILE A 397 -4.02 -22.78 5.46
CA ILE A 397 -4.51 -24.16 5.65
C ILE A 397 -3.30 -25.09 5.67
N LEU A 398 -3.14 -25.81 6.77
CA LEU A 398 -2.10 -26.83 6.96
C LEU A 398 -2.72 -28.16 7.36
N PHE A 399 -2.09 -29.25 6.94
CA PHE A 399 -2.38 -30.58 7.47
C PHE A 399 -1.91 -30.75 8.92
N ASN A 400 -2.55 -31.68 9.65
CA ASN A 400 -1.91 -32.27 10.80
C ASN A 400 -0.93 -33.37 10.33
N ALA A 401 0.20 -33.50 11.01
CA ALA A 401 1.22 -34.47 10.62
C ALA A 401 0.69 -35.89 10.59
N ASP A 402 -0.15 -36.24 11.58
CA ASP A 402 -0.73 -37.59 11.73
C ASP A 402 -1.69 -37.99 10.59
N ASP A 403 -2.25 -37.01 9.89
CA ASP A 403 -3.21 -37.22 8.80
C ASP A 403 -2.52 -37.33 7.43
N MET A 404 -1.22 -37.04 7.35
CA MET A 404 -0.48 -36.98 6.07
C MET A 404 -0.05 -38.38 5.59
N ARG A 405 -0.37 -38.67 4.34
CA ARG A 405 0.15 -39.81 3.58
C ARG A 405 1.46 -39.42 2.88
N ASP A 406 2.23 -40.39 2.43
CA ASP A 406 3.46 -40.12 1.66
C ASP A 406 3.21 -39.20 0.46
N SER A 407 2.06 -39.34 -0.24
CA SER A 407 1.68 -38.44 -1.33
C SER A 407 1.50 -37.01 -0.87
N ASP A 408 0.97 -36.80 0.35
CA ASP A 408 0.72 -35.46 0.89
C ASP A 408 2.05 -34.84 1.36
N ILE A 409 2.93 -35.65 1.96
CA ILE A 409 4.29 -35.22 2.30
C ILE A 409 5.05 -34.77 1.04
N ALA A 410 5.03 -35.59 -0.01
CA ALA A 410 5.75 -35.30 -1.24
C ALA A 410 5.20 -34.06 -1.99
N THR A 411 3.87 -33.84 -1.96
CA THR A 411 3.25 -32.65 -2.58
C THR A 411 3.44 -31.41 -1.71
N THR A 412 3.39 -31.52 -0.39
CA THR A 412 3.70 -30.41 0.52
C THR A 412 5.15 -29.96 0.37
N ALA A 413 6.08 -30.89 0.17
CA ALA A 413 7.49 -30.56 -0.04
C ALA A 413 7.74 -29.71 -1.30
N ILE A 414 6.83 -29.74 -2.26
CA ILE A 414 6.89 -28.87 -3.46
C ILE A 414 5.96 -27.66 -3.37
N GLY A 415 5.33 -27.43 -2.19
CA GLY A 415 4.46 -26.30 -1.90
C GLY A 415 3.04 -26.43 -2.46
N GLN A 416 2.58 -27.66 -2.69
CA GLN A 416 1.18 -28.00 -2.97
C GLN A 416 0.53 -28.63 -1.72
N SER A 417 -0.80 -28.71 -1.71
CA SER A 417 -1.57 -29.28 -0.59
C SER A 417 -1.46 -28.48 0.72
N ILE A 418 -0.96 -27.25 0.67
CA ILE A 418 -0.99 -26.24 1.74
C ILE A 418 -1.48 -24.92 1.17
N ALA A 419 -2.11 -24.11 2.00
CA ALA A 419 -2.49 -22.75 1.59
C ALA A 419 -1.90 -21.74 2.58
N VAL A 420 -1.27 -20.70 2.05
CA VAL A 420 -0.57 -19.66 2.83
C VAL A 420 -0.97 -18.28 2.34
N THR A 421 -0.80 -17.25 3.19
CA THR A 421 -0.94 -15.87 2.73
C THR A 421 0.38 -15.36 2.13
N PRO A 422 0.33 -14.36 1.23
CA PRO A 422 1.53 -13.67 0.75
C PRO A 422 2.37 -13.09 1.90
N LEU A 423 1.72 -12.55 2.94
CA LEU A 423 2.42 -12.04 4.13
C LEU A 423 3.18 -13.14 4.88
N GLN A 424 2.58 -14.30 5.09
CA GLN A 424 3.27 -15.43 5.71
C GLN A 424 4.51 -15.84 4.91
N LEU A 425 4.41 -15.88 3.59
CA LEU A 425 5.53 -16.27 2.72
C LEU A 425 6.68 -15.27 2.77
N VAL A 426 6.40 -13.97 2.67
CA VAL A 426 7.46 -12.94 2.75
C VAL A 426 8.10 -12.89 4.13
N THR A 427 7.30 -13.09 5.20
CA THR A 427 7.80 -13.16 6.59
C THR A 427 8.73 -14.36 6.79
N ALA A 428 8.38 -15.53 6.24
CA ALA A 428 9.24 -16.71 6.26
C ALA A 428 10.56 -16.51 5.49
N MET A 429 10.51 -15.86 4.31
CA MET A 429 11.69 -15.50 3.55
C MET A 429 12.55 -14.45 4.28
N SER A 430 11.89 -13.51 4.97
CA SER A 430 12.58 -12.52 5.83
C SER A 430 13.31 -13.18 6.99
N ALA A 431 12.77 -14.26 7.55
CA ALA A 431 13.48 -15.02 8.58
C ALA A 431 14.79 -15.63 8.05
N ILE A 432 14.79 -16.15 6.81
CA ILE A 432 16.01 -16.62 6.12
C ILE A 432 16.97 -15.45 5.88
N ALA A 433 16.47 -14.31 5.41
CA ALA A 433 17.29 -13.11 5.21
C ALA A 433 17.88 -12.55 6.53
N ASN A 434 17.26 -12.87 7.66
CA ASN A 434 17.63 -12.38 9.00
C ASN A 434 18.37 -13.43 9.84
N GLY A 435 19.21 -14.26 9.22
CA GLY A 435 20.05 -15.24 9.93
C GLY A 435 19.25 -16.31 10.65
N GLY A 436 18.08 -16.68 10.12
CA GLY A 436 17.18 -17.69 10.68
C GLY A 436 16.23 -17.17 11.78
N THR A 437 16.14 -15.87 12.01
CA THR A 437 15.31 -15.26 13.04
C THR A 437 14.00 -14.72 12.47
N LEU A 438 12.87 -15.27 12.92
CA LEU A 438 11.52 -14.84 12.53
C LEU A 438 11.09 -13.62 13.33
N MET A 439 10.84 -12.53 12.66
CA MET A 439 10.34 -11.27 13.24
C MET A 439 8.82 -11.17 13.11
N HIS A 440 8.20 -10.46 14.06
CA HIS A 440 6.79 -10.10 13.97
C HIS A 440 6.59 -9.02 12.91
N PRO A 441 5.78 -9.25 11.85
CA PRO A 441 5.49 -8.21 10.88
C PRO A 441 4.54 -7.18 11.45
N TYR A 442 4.78 -5.88 11.20
CA TYR A 442 3.91 -4.81 11.65
C TYR A 442 3.90 -3.65 10.66
N ILE A 443 2.82 -2.87 10.71
CA ILE A 443 2.58 -1.70 9.85
C ILE A 443 2.48 -0.41 10.66
N VAL A 444 1.97 -0.48 11.88
CA VAL A 444 1.88 0.70 12.75
C VAL A 444 3.19 0.81 13.53
N ARG A 445 3.93 1.89 13.29
CA ARG A 445 5.21 2.16 13.96
C ARG A 445 5.00 2.83 15.31
N GLU A 446 4.18 3.89 15.32
CA GLU A 446 3.87 4.62 16.55
C GLU A 446 2.50 5.30 16.47
N ILE A 447 1.94 5.55 17.62
CA ILE A 447 0.72 6.35 17.79
C ILE A 447 1.10 7.55 18.61
N ARG A 448 0.74 8.75 18.13
CA ARG A 448 1.02 10.04 18.79
C ARG A 448 -0.23 10.68 19.34
N ASN A 449 -0.11 11.31 20.49
CA ASN A 449 -1.12 12.19 21.02
C ASN A 449 -1.24 13.49 20.18
N PRO A 450 -2.33 14.26 20.33
CA PRO A 450 -2.52 15.53 19.63
C PRO A 450 -1.41 16.57 19.87
N ASP A 451 -0.73 16.51 21.01
CA ASP A 451 0.40 17.38 21.36
C ASP A 451 1.74 16.93 20.74
N GLY A 452 1.73 15.84 19.95
CA GLY A 452 2.90 15.25 19.30
C GLY A 452 3.70 14.28 20.18
N SER A 453 3.34 14.12 21.45
CA SER A 453 3.97 13.13 22.33
C SER A 453 3.62 11.70 21.88
N VAL A 454 4.54 10.76 22.10
CA VAL A 454 4.30 9.36 21.76
C VAL A 454 3.34 8.74 22.78
N TYR A 455 2.22 8.20 22.32
CA TYR A 455 1.26 7.42 23.10
C TYR A 455 1.64 5.96 23.18
N GLU A 456 2.01 5.37 22.03
CA GLU A 456 2.44 3.98 21.90
C GLU A 456 3.51 3.91 20.81
N GLU A 457 4.62 3.21 21.07
CA GLU A 457 5.66 2.92 20.09
C GLU A 457 5.78 1.41 19.96
N ARG A 458 5.83 0.94 18.72
CA ARG A 458 6.06 -0.47 18.41
C ARG A 458 7.51 -0.66 18.00
N VAL A 459 8.17 -1.52 18.73
CA VAL A 459 9.56 -1.87 18.50
C VAL A 459 9.65 -3.23 17.80
N PRO A 460 10.72 -3.49 17.01
CA PRO A 460 10.97 -4.79 16.42
C PRO A 460 10.91 -5.90 17.47
N ARG A 461 10.12 -6.94 17.18
CA ARG A 461 9.91 -8.06 18.09
C ARG A 461 10.29 -9.39 17.42
N GLU A 462 11.29 -10.06 17.98
CA GLU A 462 11.60 -11.42 17.60
C GLU A 462 10.50 -12.38 18.10
N ILE A 463 10.02 -13.25 17.19
CA ILE A 463 9.07 -14.31 17.56
C ILE A 463 9.86 -15.54 18.01
N ARG A 464 10.80 -15.99 17.17
CA ARG A 464 11.63 -17.17 17.43
C ARG A 464 12.76 -17.32 16.43
N ARG A 465 13.71 -18.17 16.76
CA ARG A 465 14.70 -18.65 15.81
C ARG A 465 14.13 -19.83 15.02
N SER A 466 14.15 -19.77 13.71
CA SER A 466 13.66 -20.80 12.79
C SER A 466 14.77 -21.73 12.31
N LEU A 467 15.98 -21.20 12.12
CA LEU A 467 17.18 -21.95 11.71
C LEU A 467 18.37 -21.50 12.51
N GLU A 468 19.35 -22.39 12.69
CA GLU A 468 20.67 -22.04 13.20
C GLU A 468 21.43 -21.17 12.17
N PRO A 469 22.21 -20.17 12.60
CA PRO A 469 22.87 -19.23 11.69
C PRO A 469 23.83 -19.87 10.69
N THR A 470 24.42 -21.01 11.02
CA THR A 470 25.30 -21.77 10.13
C THR A 470 24.55 -22.47 9.02
N VAL A 471 23.39 -23.03 9.35
CA VAL A 471 22.46 -23.66 8.40
C VAL A 471 21.87 -22.61 7.48
N ASP A 472 21.44 -21.50 8.07
CA ASP A 472 20.84 -20.39 7.34
C ASP A 472 21.81 -19.80 6.28
N ARG A 473 23.07 -19.56 6.66
CA ARG A 473 24.10 -19.12 5.68
C ARG A 473 24.28 -20.10 4.52
N THR A 474 24.19 -21.42 4.80
CA THR A 474 24.25 -22.43 3.75
C THR A 474 23.03 -22.33 2.84
N LEU A 475 21.85 -22.18 3.41
CA LEU A 475 20.59 -22.00 2.65
C LEU A 475 20.62 -20.74 1.79
N ILE A 476 21.07 -19.60 2.34
CA ILE A 476 21.25 -18.34 1.59
C ILE A 476 22.12 -18.57 0.35
N GLY A 477 23.25 -19.28 0.50
CA GLY A 477 24.13 -19.62 -0.64
C GLY A 477 23.43 -20.48 -1.71
N LEU A 478 22.54 -21.38 -1.32
CA LEU A 478 21.72 -22.16 -2.25
C LEU A 478 20.69 -21.28 -2.98
N LEU A 479 20.02 -20.37 -2.24
CA LEU A 479 19.02 -19.45 -2.82
C LEU A 479 19.67 -18.39 -3.71
N GLU A 480 20.89 -17.99 -3.44
CA GLU A 480 21.67 -17.13 -4.34
C GLU A 480 21.94 -17.82 -5.69
N GLN A 481 22.28 -19.11 -5.68
CA GLN A 481 22.48 -19.88 -6.93
C GLN A 481 21.21 -19.94 -7.79
N VAL A 482 20.03 -19.87 -7.20
CA VAL A 482 18.76 -19.80 -7.96
C VAL A 482 18.70 -18.53 -8.82
N VAL A 483 19.18 -17.40 -8.27
CA VAL A 483 19.18 -16.11 -8.97
C VAL A 483 20.42 -15.95 -9.85
N ALA A 484 21.58 -16.42 -9.41
CA ALA A 484 22.83 -16.26 -10.15
C ALA A 484 22.86 -17.10 -11.46
N SER A 485 22.32 -18.33 -11.42
CA SER A 485 22.44 -19.26 -12.55
C SER A 485 21.30 -20.29 -12.65
N GLY A 486 20.19 -20.07 -11.94
CA GLY A 486 19.03 -20.97 -11.91
C GLY A 486 17.77 -20.37 -12.49
N GLY A 487 16.60 -20.90 -12.09
CA GLY A 487 15.29 -20.46 -12.58
C GLY A 487 14.88 -19.03 -12.22
N GLY A 488 15.66 -18.36 -11.37
CA GLY A 488 15.40 -16.98 -10.90
C GLY A 488 16.32 -15.93 -11.53
N MET A 489 17.09 -16.23 -12.56
CA MET A 489 18.09 -15.30 -13.12
C MET A 489 17.53 -13.92 -13.50
N LYS A 490 16.26 -13.85 -13.93
CA LYS A 490 15.62 -12.58 -14.28
C LYS A 490 15.32 -11.67 -13.08
N ALA A 491 15.46 -12.17 -11.84
CA ALA A 491 15.41 -11.35 -10.63
C ALA A 491 16.74 -10.66 -10.32
N GLY A 492 17.82 -11.03 -11.00
CA GLY A 492 19.14 -10.46 -10.82
C GLY A 492 19.19 -8.96 -11.14
N VAL A 493 19.98 -8.21 -10.35
CA VAL A 493 20.27 -6.79 -10.57
C VAL A 493 21.77 -6.66 -10.71
N LYS A 494 22.22 -6.03 -11.81
CA LYS A 494 23.66 -5.86 -12.07
C LYS A 494 24.37 -5.12 -10.94
N GLY A 495 25.43 -5.71 -10.43
CA GLY A 495 26.22 -5.16 -9.32
C GLY A 495 25.74 -5.55 -7.93
N TYR A 496 24.66 -6.36 -7.79
CA TYR A 496 24.14 -6.77 -6.49
C TYR A 496 23.92 -8.27 -6.44
N ARG A 497 24.17 -8.86 -5.29
CA ARG A 497 23.88 -10.26 -5.02
C ARG A 497 22.47 -10.38 -4.43
N ILE A 498 21.66 -11.20 -5.06
CA ILE A 498 20.27 -11.43 -4.70
C ILE A 498 20.05 -12.91 -4.44
N ALA A 499 19.39 -13.25 -3.37
CA ALA A 499 18.95 -14.61 -3.06
C ALA A 499 17.41 -14.68 -3.09
N GLY A 500 16.87 -15.78 -3.60
CA GLY A 500 15.43 -15.93 -3.65
C GLY A 500 14.97 -17.18 -4.36
N LYS A 501 13.67 -17.33 -4.47
CA LYS A 501 13.02 -18.50 -5.06
C LYS A 501 11.84 -18.09 -5.93
N THR A 502 11.74 -18.66 -7.11
CA THR A 502 10.58 -18.58 -8.00
C THR A 502 9.54 -19.62 -7.64
N GLY A 503 8.28 -19.29 -7.86
CA GLY A 503 7.14 -20.19 -7.74
C GLY A 503 6.25 -20.14 -8.97
N THR A 504 5.66 -21.29 -9.28
CA THR A 504 4.58 -21.42 -10.26
C THR A 504 3.66 -22.50 -9.72
N ALA A 505 2.47 -22.10 -9.26
CA ALA A 505 1.47 -23.00 -8.70
C ALA A 505 0.23 -23.00 -9.58
N GLN A 506 -0.44 -24.16 -9.71
CA GLN A 506 -1.74 -24.25 -10.37
C GLN A 506 -2.82 -23.66 -9.47
N LYS A 507 -3.80 -22.98 -10.03
CA LYS A 507 -4.97 -22.49 -9.25
C LYS A 507 -5.88 -23.63 -8.85
N ILE A 508 -6.24 -23.66 -7.57
CA ILE A 508 -7.20 -24.62 -7.02
C ILE A 508 -8.62 -24.27 -7.48
N ARG A 509 -9.44 -25.26 -7.78
CA ARG A 509 -10.88 -25.11 -7.95
C ARG A 509 -11.54 -24.85 -6.59
N ARG A 510 -12.36 -23.80 -6.48
CA ARG A 510 -13.04 -23.50 -5.23
C ARG A 510 -14.24 -24.41 -4.93
N GLU A 511 -14.89 -24.90 -5.96
CA GLU A 511 -16.15 -25.64 -5.87
C GLU A 511 -15.97 -27.16 -5.88
N THR A 512 -14.87 -27.67 -6.41
CA THR A 512 -14.58 -29.09 -6.52
C THR A 512 -13.11 -29.37 -6.26
N ALA A 513 -12.77 -30.58 -5.85
CA ALA A 513 -11.36 -30.96 -5.68
C ALA A 513 -10.60 -30.89 -7.03
N GLY A 514 -9.33 -30.47 -6.97
CA GLY A 514 -8.43 -30.42 -8.12
C GLY A 514 -8.03 -29.00 -8.55
N TYR A 515 -7.40 -28.92 -9.70
CA TYR A 515 -6.83 -27.69 -10.24
C TYR A 515 -7.61 -27.19 -11.47
N LEU A 516 -7.56 -25.87 -11.69
CA LEU A 516 -8.04 -25.26 -12.91
C LEU A 516 -6.97 -25.47 -14.01
N GLU A 517 -7.37 -26.05 -15.13
CA GLU A 517 -6.47 -26.28 -16.25
C GLU A 517 -6.03 -24.95 -16.89
N GLY A 518 -4.71 -24.80 -17.14
CA GLY A 518 -4.14 -23.61 -17.74
C GLY A 518 -4.14 -22.35 -16.86
N ARG A 519 -4.51 -22.46 -15.60
CA ARG A 519 -4.55 -21.31 -14.67
C ARG A 519 -3.46 -21.46 -13.59
N TYR A 520 -2.64 -20.42 -13.45
CA TYR A 520 -1.46 -20.46 -12.61
C TYR A 520 -1.33 -19.20 -11.73
N ILE A 521 -0.57 -19.34 -10.65
CA ILE A 521 -0.07 -18.24 -9.84
C ILE A 521 1.45 -18.24 -9.99
N ALA A 522 1.96 -17.16 -10.57
CA ALA A 522 3.39 -16.96 -10.74
C ALA A 522 3.92 -16.10 -9.60
N SER A 523 5.05 -16.49 -8.99
CA SER A 523 5.61 -15.73 -7.88
C SER A 523 7.14 -15.72 -7.88
N PHE A 524 7.69 -14.71 -7.22
CA PHE A 524 9.08 -14.63 -6.79
C PHE A 524 9.12 -14.07 -5.38
N CYS A 525 9.89 -14.70 -4.51
CA CYS A 525 10.18 -14.20 -3.17
C CYS A 525 11.68 -14.27 -2.93
N GLY A 526 12.29 -13.17 -2.51
CA GLY A 526 13.73 -13.11 -2.30
C GLY A 526 14.14 -11.83 -1.57
N PHE A 527 15.44 -11.68 -1.34
CA PHE A 527 16.00 -10.56 -0.59
C PHE A 527 17.33 -10.07 -1.17
N ALA A 528 17.67 -8.84 -0.85
CA ALA A 528 18.88 -8.15 -1.30
C ALA A 528 19.31 -7.04 -0.31
N PRO A 529 20.63 -6.70 -0.28
CA PRO A 529 21.75 -7.49 -0.79
C PRO A 529 21.97 -8.76 0.06
N VAL A 530 22.62 -9.78 -0.48
CA VAL A 530 22.87 -11.05 0.24
C VAL A 530 23.81 -10.85 1.44
N GLU A 531 24.73 -9.93 1.33
CA GLU A 531 25.76 -9.67 2.36
C GLU A 531 25.19 -9.09 3.64
N ASP A 532 24.20 -8.21 3.51
CA ASP A 532 23.50 -7.53 4.60
C ASP A 532 22.08 -7.19 4.15
N PRO A 533 21.12 -8.15 4.23
CA PRO A 533 19.80 -7.97 3.70
C PRO A 533 19.05 -6.77 4.29
N LEU A 534 18.62 -5.87 3.40
CA LEU A 534 17.83 -4.67 3.73
C LEU A 534 16.38 -4.81 3.32
N PHE A 535 16.11 -5.56 2.26
CA PHE A 535 14.78 -5.71 1.70
C PHE A 535 14.48 -7.16 1.36
N THR A 536 13.37 -7.67 1.84
CA THR A 536 12.72 -8.88 1.33
C THR A 536 11.56 -8.45 0.45
N VAL A 537 11.49 -8.97 -0.78
CA VAL A 537 10.46 -8.64 -1.78
C VAL A 537 9.72 -9.89 -2.19
N LEU A 538 8.40 -9.84 -2.12
CA LEU A 538 7.49 -10.79 -2.73
C LEU A 538 6.75 -10.12 -3.88
N VAL A 539 6.71 -10.77 -5.03
CA VAL A 539 5.82 -10.45 -6.17
C VAL A 539 5.02 -11.70 -6.50
N MET A 540 3.70 -11.57 -6.51
CA MET A 540 2.75 -12.64 -6.86
C MET A 540 1.81 -12.15 -7.96
N ILE A 541 1.72 -12.85 -9.07
CA ILE A 541 0.87 -12.58 -10.23
C ILE A 541 -0.14 -13.72 -10.36
N ASP A 542 -1.40 -13.42 -10.11
CA ASP A 542 -2.50 -14.40 -10.11
C ASP A 542 -3.14 -14.46 -11.49
N ASP A 543 -3.08 -15.62 -12.11
CA ASP A 543 -3.72 -15.95 -13.38
C ASP A 543 -3.33 -15.05 -14.57
N PRO A 544 -2.04 -14.97 -14.91
CA PRO A 544 -1.57 -14.20 -16.06
C PRO A 544 -2.15 -14.75 -17.38
N ARG A 545 -2.51 -13.85 -18.31
CA ARG A 545 -3.11 -14.17 -19.61
C ARG A 545 -2.24 -13.74 -20.79
N GLY A 546 -1.05 -13.19 -20.54
CA GLY A 546 -0.14 -12.65 -21.54
C GLY A 546 0.78 -13.69 -22.25
N GLY A 547 0.50 -14.98 -22.11
CA GLY A 547 1.26 -16.06 -22.76
C GLY A 547 2.19 -16.81 -21.82
N ASP A 548 3.12 -16.14 -21.13
CA ASP A 548 3.98 -16.74 -20.12
C ASP A 548 3.29 -16.78 -18.75
N PHE A 549 3.49 -17.87 -18.01
CA PHE A 549 2.92 -18.08 -16.68
C PHE A 549 3.95 -18.52 -15.63
N TYR A 550 5.22 -18.65 -16.01
CA TYR A 550 6.28 -19.06 -15.10
C TYR A 550 6.77 -17.89 -14.24
N GLY A 551 6.87 -18.10 -12.91
CA GLY A 551 7.35 -17.07 -11.98
C GLY A 551 8.72 -16.50 -12.34
N GLY A 552 9.62 -17.34 -12.88
CA GLY A 552 10.94 -16.91 -13.38
C GLY A 552 10.86 -16.02 -14.62
N GLN A 553 9.77 -16.06 -15.39
CA GLN A 553 9.60 -15.28 -16.63
C GLN A 553 8.87 -13.97 -16.40
N ILE A 554 7.88 -13.94 -15.50
CA ILE A 554 7.00 -12.77 -15.32
C ILE A 554 7.11 -12.11 -13.94
N ALA A 555 7.24 -12.86 -12.83
CA ALA A 555 7.35 -12.27 -11.49
C ALA A 555 8.80 -11.84 -11.15
N ALA A 556 9.80 -12.63 -11.57
CA ALA A 556 11.20 -12.33 -11.31
C ALA A 556 11.68 -11.01 -11.96
N PRO A 557 11.30 -10.64 -13.21
CA PRO A 557 11.64 -9.33 -13.77
C PRO A 557 11.03 -8.15 -13.00
N VAL A 558 9.80 -8.28 -12.49
CA VAL A 558 9.15 -7.27 -11.66
C VAL A 558 9.94 -7.08 -10.36
N ALA A 559 10.29 -8.18 -9.70
CA ALA A 559 11.12 -8.14 -8.48
C ALA A 559 12.50 -7.50 -8.75
N SER A 560 13.14 -7.80 -9.90
CA SER A 560 14.39 -7.18 -10.31
C SER A 560 14.29 -5.66 -10.42
N ARG A 561 13.23 -5.15 -11.06
CA ARG A 561 12.99 -3.71 -11.19
C ARG A 561 12.74 -3.07 -9.83
N ILE A 562 11.97 -3.72 -8.96
CA ILE A 562 11.75 -3.27 -7.58
C ILE A 562 13.08 -3.24 -6.82
N PHE A 563 13.86 -4.32 -6.78
CA PHE A 563 15.17 -4.35 -6.12
C PHE A 563 16.10 -3.26 -6.65
N SER A 564 16.15 -3.07 -7.95
CA SER A 564 17.00 -2.04 -8.57
C SER A 564 16.66 -0.63 -8.09
N GLN A 565 15.39 -0.33 -7.86
CA GLN A 565 14.95 0.97 -7.34
C GLN A 565 15.23 1.07 -5.84
N LEU A 566 14.91 0.03 -5.05
CA LEU A 566 15.12 -0.02 -3.61
C LEU A 566 16.58 0.14 -3.22
N LEU A 567 17.49 -0.61 -3.88
CA LEU A 567 18.92 -0.58 -3.58
C LEU A 567 19.54 0.79 -3.90
N ARG A 568 19.10 1.44 -4.98
CA ARG A 568 19.50 2.83 -5.28
C ARG A 568 18.92 3.82 -4.26
N TYR A 569 17.67 3.67 -3.88
CA TYR A 569 17.03 4.51 -2.87
C TYR A 569 17.72 4.43 -1.51
N ALA A 570 18.13 3.23 -1.13
CA ALA A 570 18.90 2.98 0.10
C ALA A 570 20.41 3.29 -0.04
N HIS A 571 20.87 3.85 -1.17
CA HIS A 571 22.26 4.18 -1.43
C HIS A 571 23.24 3.01 -1.22
N VAL A 572 22.80 1.77 -1.55
CA VAL A 572 23.66 0.59 -1.48
C VAL A 572 24.64 0.63 -2.64
N GLU A 573 25.93 0.62 -2.32
CA GLU A 573 26.98 0.59 -3.34
C GLU A 573 27.03 -0.76 -4.07
N PRO A 574 27.10 -0.79 -5.41
CA PRO A 574 27.26 -2.03 -6.16
C PRO A 574 28.57 -2.73 -5.81
N SER A 575 28.52 -4.04 -5.57
CA SER A 575 29.74 -4.81 -5.30
C SER A 575 30.55 -4.99 -6.60
N SER A 576 31.84 -4.65 -6.58
CA SER A 576 32.72 -4.73 -7.74
C SER A 576 32.99 -6.17 -8.22
N ASN A 577 32.71 -7.18 -7.40
CA ASN A 577 33.03 -8.57 -7.66
C ASN A 577 31.98 -9.32 -8.50
N THR A 578 30.77 -8.78 -8.71
CA THR A 578 29.72 -9.43 -9.48
C THR A 578 29.83 -9.22 -10.99
N PHE A 579 30.83 -8.49 -11.44
CA PHE A 579 31.05 -8.21 -12.86
C PHE A 579 31.84 -9.29 -13.61
N ALA A 580 32.51 -10.21 -12.90
CA ALA A 580 33.46 -11.11 -13.55
C ALA A 580 32.87 -12.41 -14.11
N GLU A 581 31.67 -12.87 -13.63
CA GLU A 581 31.20 -14.21 -13.99
C GLU A 581 29.94 -14.27 -14.89
N THR A 582 29.13 -13.21 -14.93
CA THR A 582 27.90 -13.22 -15.77
C THR A 582 28.13 -12.57 -17.15
N THR A 583 29.15 -11.75 -17.29
CA THR A 583 29.58 -11.17 -18.58
C THR A 583 30.36 -12.16 -19.44
N GLY A 584 30.99 -13.16 -18.82
CA GLY A 584 31.83 -14.12 -19.55
C GLY A 584 31.13 -14.96 -20.62
N SER A 585 29.82 -15.20 -20.51
CA SER A 585 29.10 -16.02 -21.51
C SER A 585 28.37 -15.19 -22.57
N THR A 586 27.99 -13.96 -22.27
CA THR A 586 27.28 -13.10 -23.23
C THR A 586 28.24 -12.17 -23.96
N GLU A 587 29.31 -11.71 -23.27
CA GLU A 587 30.43 -11.01 -23.92
C GLU A 587 31.30 -11.97 -24.74
N LYS A 588 31.50 -13.22 -24.28
CA LYS A 588 32.20 -14.22 -25.06
C LYS A 588 31.46 -14.62 -26.33
N ARG A 589 30.11 -14.69 -26.29
CA ARG A 589 29.28 -14.85 -27.49
C ARG A 589 29.26 -13.60 -28.36
N ARG A 590 29.23 -12.39 -27.77
CA ARG A 590 29.30 -11.14 -28.53
C ARG A 590 30.71 -10.90 -29.08
N SER A 591 31.78 -11.19 -28.32
CA SER A 591 33.15 -11.11 -28.82
C SER A 591 33.42 -12.18 -29.87
N ASP A 592 32.90 -13.39 -29.74
CA ASP A 592 33.02 -14.45 -30.75
C ASP A 592 32.24 -14.15 -32.04
N ASP A 593 31.09 -13.44 -31.91
CA ASP A 593 30.32 -12.96 -33.07
C ASP A 593 30.93 -11.69 -33.69
N GLU A 594 31.56 -10.81 -32.89
CA GLU A 594 32.35 -9.68 -33.35
C GLU A 594 33.68 -10.18 -34.01
N GLU A 595 34.36 -11.15 -33.39
CA GLU A 595 35.57 -11.74 -33.91
C GLU A 595 35.30 -12.52 -35.24
N LYS A 596 34.19 -13.25 -35.33
CA LYS A 596 33.75 -13.87 -36.57
C LYS A 596 33.36 -12.86 -37.65
N ARG A 597 32.76 -11.73 -37.29
CA ARG A 597 32.52 -10.61 -38.21
C ARG A 597 33.83 -9.90 -38.61
N MET A 598 34.86 -9.90 -37.73
CA MET A 598 36.17 -9.35 -38.01
C MET A 598 37.04 -10.26 -38.87
N GLU A 599 36.92 -11.59 -38.74
CA GLU A 599 37.68 -12.58 -39.56
C GLU A 599 37.15 -12.74 -40.98
N ALA A 600 35.90 -12.33 -41.26
CA ALA A 600 35.30 -12.46 -42.58
C ALA A 600 35.73 -11.37 -43.60
N VAL A 601 36.57 -10.40 -43.21
CA VAL A 601 36.99 -9.29 -44.09
C VAL A 601 38.47 -9.41 -44.39
N ALA A 602 38.78 -9.53 -45.65
CA ALA A 602 40.16 -9.55 -46.17
C ALA A 602 40.98 -8.37 -45.65
N THR A 603 42.22 -8.61 -45.24
CA THR A 603 43.15 -7.56 -44.79
C THR A 603 43.32 -6.52 -45.89
N PRO A 604 43.00 -5.26 -45.64
CA PRO A 604 43.10 -4.23 -46.67
C PRO A 604 44.57 -3.95 -47.01
N PRO A 605 44.87 -3.47 -48.21
CA PRO A 605 46.23 -3.00 -48.57
C PRO A 605 46.69 -1.85 -47.63
N GLU A 606 48.02 -1.70 -47.51
CA GLU A 606 48.62 -0.68 -46.66
C GLU A 606 48.06 0.74 -47.01
N GLY A 607 47.54 1.49 -45.99
CA GLY A 607 46.92 2.82 -46.16
C GLY A 607 45.47 2.80 -46.59
N LYS A 608 44.78 1.64 -46.63
CA LYS A 608 43.38 1.48 -46.96
C LYS A 608 42.60 0.95 -45.74
N ALA A 609 41.30 1.22 -45.72
CA ALA A 609 40.32 0.74 -44.74
C ALA A 609 39.15 0.06 -45.42
N VAL A 610 38.57 -0.95 -44.80
CA VAL A 610 37.36 -1.62 -45.29
C VAL A 610 36.17 -1.13 -44.48
N VAL A 611 35.14 -0.63 -45.16
CA VAL A 611 33.93 -0.10 -44.57
C VAL A 611 33.08 -1.24 -43.99
N PRO A 612 32.81 -1.24 -42.67
CA PRO A 612 31.98 -2.26 -42.03
C PRO A 612 30.49 -1.98 -42.23
N ASP A 613 29.66 -2.98 -41.93
CA ASP A 613 28.20 -2.79 -41.80
C ASP A 613 27.86 -2.23 -40.43
N PHE A 614 27.30 -1.02 -40.41
CA PHE A 614 26.85 -0.35 -39.21
C PHE A 614 25.39 -0.60 -38.86
N THR A 615 24.61 -1.23 -39.74
CA THR A 615 23.17 -1.43 -39.56
C THR A 615 22.83 -2.14 -38.22
N GLY A 616 21.91 -1.59 -37.47
CA GLY A 616 21.45 -2.11 -36.16
C GLY A 616 22.34 -1.75 -34.98
N LEU A 617 23.50 -1.10 -35.19
CA LEU A 617 24.39 -0.68 -34.09
C LEU A 617 23.88 0.60 -33.41
N SER A 618 24.16 0.73 -32.11
CA SER A 618 23.99 2.01 -31.40
C SER A 618 25.05 3.00 -31.83
N LEU A 619 24.82 4.29 -31.62
CA LEU A 619 25.75 5.37 -31.97
C LEU A 619 27.16 5.15 -31.38
N ARG A 620 27.25 4.63 -30.14
CA ARG A 620 28.53 4.30 -29.50
C ARG A 620 29.26 3.15 -30.14
N GLU A 621 28.53 2.09 -30.51
CA GLU A 621 29.08 0.90 -31.16
C GLU A 621 29.54 1.24 -32.56
N ALA A 622 28.76 2.00 -33.31
CA ALA A 622 29.12 2.45 -34.67
C ALA A 622 30.38 3.35 -34.67
N ALA A 623 30.47 4.32 -33.74
CA ALA A 623 31.64 5.17 -33.60
C ALA A 623 32.92 4.36 -33.29
N ARG A 624 32.83 3.42 -32.34
CA ARG A 624 33.95 2.53 -32.00
C ARG A 624 34.40 1.62 -33.13
N LEU A 625 33.42 1.09 -33.90
CA LEU A 625 33.73 0.23 -35.05
C LEU A 625 34.39 1.02 -36.16
N ALA A 626 33.96 2.24 -36.44
CA ALA A 626 34.59 3.13 -37.40
C ALA A 626 36.05 3.46 -37.02
N GLU A 627 36.28 3.81 -35.75
CA GLU A 627 37.63 4.08 -35.21
C GLU A 627 38.58 2.86 -35.35
N LEU A 628 38.09 1.68 -34.96
CA LEU A 628 38.83 0.39 -35.12
C LEU A 628 39.20 0.08 -36.55
N ARG A 629 38.42 0.54 -37.52
CA ARG A 629 38.65 0.36 -38.96
C ARG A 629 39.43 1.50 -39.60
N GLY A 630 39.85 2.47 -38.80
CA GLY A 630 40.64 3.63 -39.27
C GLY A 630 39.79 4.61 -40.12
N LEU A 631 38.48 4.67 -39.88
CA LEU A 631 37.56 5.58 -40.56
C LEU A 631 37.20 6.78 -39.65
N THR A 632 36.91 7.92 -40.26
CA THR A 632 36.38 9.07 -39.51
C THR A 632 34.85 8.98 -39.43
N PHE A 633 34.30 8.94 -38.20
CA PHE A 633 32.87 8.71 -37.97
C PHE A 633 32.07 10.04 -37.93
N GLU A 634 30.97 10.08 -38.65
CA GLU A 634 29.96 11.12 -38.61
C GLU A 634 28.58 10.53 -38.42
N SER A 635 27.74 11.10 -37.54
CA SER A 635 26.41 10.56 -37.23
C SER A 635 25.32 11.58 -37.51
N GLU A 636 24.15 11.11 -37.95
CA GLU A 636 22.92 11.87 -38.09
C GLU A 636 21.74 11.10 -37.52
N GLY A 637 20.97 11.74 -36.62
CA GLY A 637 19.84 11.10 -35.91
C GLY A 637 20.21 10.47 -34.58
N THR A 638 19.26 9.72 -33.97
CA THR A 638 19.41 9.04 -32.68
C THR A 638 18.74 7.65 -32.74
N GLY A 639 19.21 6.70 -31.91
CA GLY A 639 18.67 5.35 -31.85
C GLY A 639 19.60 4.29 -32.44
N ALA A 640 19.07 3.42 -33.33
CA ALA A 640 19.86 2.41 -34.03
C ALA A 640 20.21 2.85 -35.44
N ALA A 641 21.39 2.44 -35.93
CA ALA A 641 21.84 2.71 -37.30
C ALA A 641 20.95 2.00 -38.31
N VAL A 642 20.45 2.74 -39.31
CA VAL A 642 19.55 2.21 -40.36
C VAL A 642 20.18 2.24 -41.73
N SER A 643 21.16 3.12 -41.99
CA SER A 643 21.88 3.22 -43.23
C SER A 643 23.21 3.95 -43.08
N GLN A 644 24.06 3.84 -44.10
CA GLN A 644 25.37 4.50 -44.17
C GLN A 644 25.65 4.99 -45.61
N ASN A 645 26.50 6.01 -45.73
CA ASN A 645 26.81 6.64 -47.03
C ASN A 645 27.82 5.89 -47.88
N LEU A 646 28.64 5.02 -47.25
CA LEU A 646 29.62 4.16 -47.93
C LEU A 646 29.09 2.74 -47.98
N GLY A 647 29.37 2.01 -49.07
CA GLY A 647 28.95 0.60 -49.21
C GLY A 647 29.66 -0.31 -48.22
N VAL A 648 28.96 -1.32 -47.73
CA VAL A 648 29.55 -2.38 -46.88
C VAL A 648 30.61 -3.12 -47.68
N ASN A 649 31.80 -3.31 -47.09
CA ASN A 649 33.00 -3.91 -47.71
C ASN A 649 33.68 -3.06 -48.79
N ASP A 650 33.30 -1.77 -48.98
CA ASP A 650 34.07 -0.86 -49.83
C ASP A 650 35.47 -0.65 -49.24
N ILE A 651 36.47 -0.59 -50.13
CA ILE A 651 37.88 -0.32 -49.80
C ILE A 651 38.12 1.17 -50.03
N VAL A 652 38.30 1.92 -48.97
CA VAL A 652 38.48 3.39 -48.96
C VAL A 652 39.85 3.76 -48.37
N ASP A 653 40.26 5.03 -48.49
CA ASP A 653 41.48 5.50 -47.84
C ASP A 653 41.33 5.55 -46.30
N GLN A 654 42.44 5.25 -45.61
CA GLN A 654 42.44 5.37 -44.16
C GLN A 654 42.18 6.82 -43.74
N GLY A 655 41.21 7.02 -42.81
CA GLY A 655 40.72 8.34 -42.42
C GLY A 655 39.52 8.85 -43.24
N GLU A 656 39.05 8.09 -44.25
CA GLU A 656 37.85 8.44 -45.01
C GLU A 656 36.64 8.59 -44.08
N ARG A 657 35.74 9.53 -44.43
CA ARG A 657 34.59 9.86 -43.60
C ARG A 657 33.40 8.98 -43.91
N VAL A 658 32.97 8.21 -42.90
CA VAL A 658 31.74 7.42 -42.96
C VAL A 658 30.64 8.14 -42.19
N LYS A 659 29.50 8.44 -42.85
CA LYS A 659 28.33 9.01 -42.24
C LYS A 659 27.27 7.91 -42.06
N VAL A 660 26.83 7.74 -40.81
CA VAL A 660 25.84 6.74 -40.41
C VAL A 660 24.57 7.42 -39.96
N TYR A 661 23.42 6.98 -40.46
CA TYR A 661 22.10 7.53 -40.18
C TYR A 661 21.39 6.65 -39.13
N PHE A 662 20.83 7.28 -38.09
CA PHE A 662 20.18 6.62 -36.96
C PHE A 662 18.71 7.00 -36.89
N GLN A 663 17.85 6.04 -36.50
CA GLN A 663 16.44 6.28 -36.23
C GLN A 663 16.07 5.75 -34.83
N PRO A 664 15.11 6.41 -34.11
CA PRO A 664 14.59 5.88 -32.87
C PRO A 664 13.97 4.49 -33.07
N THR A 665 14.35 3.54 -32.21
CA THR A 665 13.77 2.19 -32.14
C THR A 665 12.53 2.16 -31.30
#